data_02b5d53a01eb8aab12240896b8aaf71d
#
_entry.id   02b5d53a01eb8aab12240896b8aaf71d
#
_cell.length_a   1.000
_cell.length_b   1.000
_cell.length_c   1.000
_cell.angle_alpha   90.00
_cell.angle_beta   90.00
_cell.angle_gamma   90.00
#
_symmetry.space_group_name_H-M   'P 1'
#
loop_
_entity.id
_entity.type
_entity.pdbx_description
1 polymer ?
#
loop_
_entity_poly.entity_id
_entity_poly.type
_entity_poly.pdbx_seq_one_letter_code
_entity_poly.pdbx_strand_id
1 'polypeptide(L)'
;MVFDIEMIKKVYSSMKDKVDHAKKICNHPLTLSEKILYSHLWNNLDKPFLRGVDYVDFAPDRIACQDATAQMALLQFMQAGKSKVAVPTTVHCDHLIQARIGAGPDLQEAINTSNEVFNFLESVSNKYGIGFWKPGAGIIHQVVLENYAFPGGMMIGTDSHTVNAGGLGMVAIGVGGADAVDVMAGMAWELKFPKLIGVKLTGKLSGWTAAKDVILKVAGILTVKGGTGAIIEYFGPGAENLSCTGKGTICNMGAEVGATTSTFGYDKSMEKYLRATGRDEIADEANKIKDYLTGDPEVYENPEKYFDQVIEINLSELEPHINGPFSPDIATPVSKMAETLEKNNWPRKIEWGLIGSCTNSSYEDLSRASSIADQALNKNLSTKAFFGINPGSEQVRYTAERDGFLDIFEKLDAKVFTNACGPCIGQWAREGADKQEKNSIIHSFNRNFAKRADGNPNTHAFVASPEIVAAIAISGDLGFNPETDSLVNNLGKEVKLEEPTGWELPPKGFEVDDRGYIEPDEDGSNVEVVINPESKRLEKLEPFVPWDGKNITGAKLLIKAFGKCTTDHISMAGPWLRYRGHLDNISNNCLIGAVNAYNKKTNFIKSQLNGEYGGVPEIQREYKKNNISTVVVGDHNYGEGSSREHAAMEPRHLGVRVVIVKSFARIHETNLKKQGMLALTFDNESDYDLIQEDDTFNFIDLKNFSSGNQITIELVHSDGSKDIIKTNHTYNSQQIEWYREGSALNLIKKGA
;
A
#
# COMPACT_ATOMS: atom_id res chain seq x y z
N MET A 1 15.75 -20.97 5.14
CA MET A 1 14.48 -21.74 5.08
C MET A 1 13.74 -21.31 3.82
N VAL A 2 13.21 -22.25 3.04
CA VAL A 2 12.42 -21.94 1.84
C VAL A 2 10.96 -22.03 2.24
N PHE A 3 10.26 -20.90 2.17
CA PHE A 3 8.83 -20.84 2.50
C PHE A 3 7.98 -21.11 1.24
N ASP A 4 6.87 -21.80 1.40
CA ASP A 4 5.83 -22.00 0.39
C ASP A 4 6.29 -22.71 -0.91
N ILE A 5 7.35 -23.53 -0.86
CA ILE A 5 7.95 -24.18 -2.05
C ILE A 5 6.93 -25.03 -2.82
N GLU A 6 6.06 -25.75 -2.15
CA GLU A 6 5.07 -26.59 -2.80
C GLU A 6 4.00 -25.76 -3.56
N MET A 7 3.64 -24.60 -3.00
CA MET A 7 2.78 -23.63 -3.70
C MET A 7 3.48 -23.12 -4.97
N ILE A 8 4.75 -22.74 -4.87
CA ILE A 8 5.54 -22.23 -6.01
C ILE A 8 5.66 -23.29 -7.12
N LYS A 9 5.96 -24.54 -6.76
CA LYS A 9 5.99 -25.66 -7.72
C LYS A 9 4.64 -25.84 -8.43
N LYS A 10 3.53 -25.69 -7.70
CA LYS A 10 2.19 -25.77 -8.27
C LYS A 10 1.93 -24.63 -9.26
N VAL A 11 2.34 -23.41 -8.94
CA VAL A 11 2.25 -22.26 -9.86
C VAL A 11 3.03 -22.54 -11.13
N TYR A 12 4.29 -22.93 -11.03
CA TYR A 12 5.17 -23.19 -12.17
C TYR A 12 4.69 -24.34 -13.04
N SER A 13 4.20 -25.43 -12.43
CA SER A 13 3.69 -26.59 -13.18
C SER A 13 2.47 -26.26 -14.06
N SER A 14 1.66 -25.29 -13.65
CA SER A 14 0.46 -24.89 -14.40
C SER A 14 0.70 -23.70 -15.36
N MET A 15 1.76 -22.92 -15.13
CA MET A 15 2.00 -21.65 -15.83
C MET A 15 2.16 -21.83 -17.33
N LYS A 16 2.93 -22.87 -17.77
CA LYS A 16 3.15 -23.16 -19.17
C LYS A 16 1.84 -23.34 -19.93
N ASP A 17 0.99 -24.25 -19.48
CA ASP A 17 -0.26 -24.59 -20.16
C ASP A 17 -1.22 -23.40 -20.20
N LYS A 18 -1.30 -22.63 -19.11
CA LYS A 18 -2.15 -21.43 -19.03
C LYS A 18 -1.67 -20.32 -19.96
N VAL A 19 -0.36 -20.05 -20.01
CA VAL A 19 0.23 -19.04 -20.89
C VAL A 19 0.11 -19.47 -22.36
N ASP A 20 0.37 -20.72 -22.69
CA ASP A 20 0.23 -21.24 -24.06
C ASP A 20 -1.25 -21.20 -24.52
N HIS A 21 -2.20 -21.44 -23.61
CA HIS A 21 -3.63 -21.24 -23.87
C HIS A 21 -3.96 -19.76 -24.11
N ALA A 22 -3.45 -18.87 -23.27
CA ALA A 22 -3.67 -17.44 -23.41
C ALA A 22 -3.13 -16.88 -24.74
N LYS A 23 -1.93 -17.32 -25.17
CA LYS A 23 -1.37 -16.94 -26.48
C LYS A 23 -2.28 -17.35 -27.65
N LYS A 24 -2.91 -18.54 -27.59
CA LYS A 24 -3.86 -18.99 -28.61
C LYS A 24 -5.13 -18.15 -28.64
N ILE A 25 -5.68 -17.81 -27.46
CA ILE A 25 -6.91 -17.01 -27.35
C ILE A 25 -6.66 -15.55 -27.75
N CYS A 26 -5.57 -14.95 -27.28
CA CYS A 26 -5.21 -13.56 -27.59
C CYS A 26 -4.68 -13.39 -29.01
N ASN A 27 -4.13 -14.44 -29.60
CA ASN A 27 -3.56 -14.47 -30.95
C ASN A 27 -2.44 -13.40 -31.16
N HIS A 28 -1.63 -13.16 -30.12
CA HIS A 28 -0.44 -12.30 -30.17
C HIS A 28 0.59 -12.72 -29.13
N PRO A 29 1.89 -12.32 -29.30
CA PRO A 29 2.90 -12.45 -28.27
C PRO A 29 2.49 -11.71 -26.98
N LEU A 30 2.85 -12.24 -25.81
CA LEU A 30 2.44 -11.71 -24.52
C LEU A 30 3.62 -11.00 -23.81
N THR A 31 3.33 -9.88 -23.17
CA THR A 31 4.22 -9.26 -22.20
C THR A 31 4.38 -10.16 -20.97
N LEU A 32 5.37 -9.94 -20.13
CA LEU A 32 5.50 -10.64 -18.84
C LEU A 32 4.26 -10.43 -17.97
N SER A 33 3.81 -9.18 -17.87
CA SER A 33 2.62 -8.83 -17.09
C SER A 33 1.39 -9.63 -17.53
N GLU A 34 1.16 -9.75 -18.84
CA GLU A 34 0.06 -10.56 -19.36
C GLU A 34 0.23 -12.05 -19.06
N LYS A 35 1.44 -12.60 -19.18
CA LYS A 35 1.71 -14.00 -18.82
C LYS A 35 1.34 -14.28 -17.36
N ILE A 36 1.73 -13.40 -16.44
CA ILE A 36 1.40 -13.55 -15.02
C ILE A 36 -0.10 -13.39 -14.78
N LEU A 37 -0.73 -12.34 -15.33
CA LEU A 37 -2.16 -12.12 -15.17
C LEU A 37 -2.99 -13.30 -15.71
N TYR A 38 -2.73 -13.76 -16.92
CA TYR A 38 -3.47 -14.88 -17.52
C TYR A 38 -3.21 -16.21 -16.80
N SER A 39 -2.04 -16.41 -16.20
CA SER A 39 -1.76 -17.62 -15.43
C SER A 39 -2.45 -17.65 -14.06
N HIS A 40 -2.91 -16.51 -13.53
CA HIS A 40 -3.56 -16.38 -12.23
C HIS A 40 -5.05 -16.05 -12.31
N LEU A 41 -5.70 -16.32 -13.45
CA LEU A 41 -7.14 -16.19 -13.56
C LEU A 41 -7.87 -17.14 -12.60
N TRP A 42 -8.91 -16.63 -11.94
CA TRP A 42 -9.82 -17.44 -11.13
C TRP A 42 -10.63 -18.42 -12.00
N ASN A 43 -11.12 -17.93 -13.13
CA ASN A 43 -11.88 -18.68 -14.12
C ASN A 43 -11.05 -18.99 -15.36
N ASN A 44 -11.50 -19.93 -16.19
CA ASN A 44 -10.87 -20.20 -17.48
C ASN A 44 -10.97 -18.99 -18.42
N LEU A 45 -9.96 -18.83 -19.27
CA LEU A 45 -9.94 -17.80 -20.29
C LEU A 45 -10.70 -18.23 -21.54
N ASP A 46 -11.79 -17.52 -21.85
CA ASP A 46 -12.62 -17.80 -23.05
C ASP A 46 -12.41 -16.74 -24.16
N LYS A 47 -12.00 -15.53 -23.79
CA LYS A 47 -11.76 -14.40 -24.68
C LYS A 47 -10.68 -13.48 -24.11
N PRO A 48 -9.98 -12.68 -24.97
CA PRO A 48 -9.07 -11.66 -24.48
C PRO A 48 -9.81 -10.61 -23.65
N PHE A 49 -9.13 -10.05 -22.65
CA PHE A 49 -9.64 -8.93 -21.87
C PHE A 49 -9.18 -7.59 -22.45
N LEU A 50 -10.06 -6.59 -22.38
CA LEU A 50 -9.77 -5.21 -22.78
C LEU A 50 -9.11 -4.44 -21.64
N ARG A 51 -7.86 -4.01 -21.85
CA ARG A 51 -7.08 -3.23 -20.89
C ARG A 51 -7.77 -1.92 -20.53
N GLY A 52 -7.84 -1.63 -19.24
CA GLY A 52 -8.49 -0.43 -18.71
C GLY A 52 -10.02 -0.44 -18.83
N VAL A 53 -10.65 -1.55 -19.20
CA VAL A 53 -12.11 -1.68 -19.40
C VAL A 53 -12.67 -2.84 -18.58
N ASP A 54 -12.23 -4.08 -18.85
CA ASP A 54 -12.79 -5.30 -18.25
C ASP A 54 -12.37 -5.45 -16.78
N TYR A 55 -13.28 -5.97 -15.97
CA TYR A 55 -12.99 -6.43 -14.62
C TYR A 55 -12.83 -7.94 -14.62
N VAL A 56 -11.77 -8.40 -13.97
CA VAL A 56 -11.33 -9.79 -14.03
C VAL A 56 -11.06 -10.29 -12.62
N ASP A 57 -11.51 -11.52 -12.37
CA ASP A 57 -11.28 -12.24 -11.11
C ASP A 57 -9.96 -13.00 -11.17
N PHE A 58 -9.11 -12.77 -10.16
CA PHE A 58 -7.80 -13.40 -10.02
C PHE A 58 -7.71 -14.26 -8.76
N ALA A 59 -6.75 -15.18 -8.77
CA ALA A 59 -6.36 -16.04 -7.67
C ALA A 59 -4.92 -15.74 -7.26
N PRO A 60 -4.68 -14.76 -6.36
CA PRO A 60 -3.34 -14.48 -5.84
C PRO A 60 -2.77 -15.68 -5.08
N ASP A 61 -1.45 -15.90 -5.20
CA ASP A 61 -0.74 -17.02 -4.56
C ASP A 61 -0.56 -16.83 -3.07
N ARG A 62 -0.42 -15.58 -2.62
CA ARG A 62 -0.15 -15.25 -1.22
C ARG A 62 -0.57 -13.85 -0.82
N ILE A 63 -0.60 -13.62 0.50
CA ILE A 63 -0.93 -12.33 1.11
C ILE A 63 0.16 -11.92 2.10
N ALA A 64 0.48 -10.62 2.16
CA ALA A 64 1.28 -10.02 3.22
C ALA A 64 0.52 -8.87 3.86
N CYS A 65 0.41 -8.85 5.19
CA CYS A 65 -0.30 -7.83 5.95
C CYS A 65 0.66 -7.10 6.89
N GLN A 66 0.61 -5.78 6.93
CA GLN A 66 1.31 -4.99 7.95
C GLN A 66 0.41 -4.80 9.19
N ASP A 67 1.01 -4.60 10.35
CA ASP A 67 0.33 -4.64 11.66
C ASP A 67 -0.80 -3.62 11.86
N ALA A 68 -0.73 -2.44 11.25
CA ALA A 68 -1.77 -1.45 11.43
C ALA A 68 -3.07 -1.79 10.68
N THR A 69 -2.97 -2.43 9.50
CA THR A 69 -4.13 -2.84 8.68
C THR A 69 -4.59 -4.27 8.97
N ALA A 70 -3.68 -5.14 9.39
CA ALA A 70 -3.98 -6.52 9.75
C ALA A 70 -5.02 -6.64 10.88
N GLN A 71 -5.07 -5.67 11.80
CA GLN A 71 -6.01 -5.70 12.94
C GLN A 71 -7.45 -5.92 12.46
N MET A 72 -7.97 -5.01 11.65
CA MET A 72 -9.35 -5.10 11.17
C MET A 72 -9.54 -6.25 10.16
N ALA A 73 -8.54 -6.51 9.31
CA ALA A 73 -8.61 -7.61 8.36
C ALA A 73 -8.76 -8.97 9.07
N LEU A 74 -7.98 -9.23 10.12
CA LEU A 74 -8.05 -10.49 10.84
C LEU A 74 -9.30 -10.57 11.74
N LEU A 75 -9.76 -9.48 12.33
CA LEU A 75 -11.05 -9.43 13.03
C LEU A 75 -12.20 -9.77 12.09
N GLN A 76 -12.18 -9.29 10.85
CA GLN A 76 -13.16 -9.68 9.82
C GLN A 76 -13.00 -11.15 9.41
N PHE A 77 -11.76 -11.61 9.18
CA PHE A 77 -11.51 -13.01 8.81
C PHE A 77 -12.07 -14.00 9.84
N MET A 78 -11.98 -13.68 11.13
CA MET A 78 -12.56 -14.50 12.20
C MET A 78 -14.06 -14.75 12.02
N GLN A 79 -14.78 -13.84 11.34
CA GLN A 79 -16.21 -14.02 11.05
C GLN A 79 -16.48 -15.01 9.90
N ALA A 80 -15.50 -15.30 9.05
CA ALA A 80 -15.66 -16.21 7.90
C ALA A 80 -15.86 -17.69 8.31
N GLY A 81 -15.61 -18.02 9.58
CA GLY A 81 -15.81 -19.38 10.10
C GLY A 81 -14.82 -20.44 9.57
N LYS A 82 -13.74 -20.00 8.92
CA LYS A 82 -12.70 -20.88 8.41
C LYS A 82 -11.74 -21.32 9.52
N SER A 83 -11.22 -22.53 9.40
CA SER A 83 -10.20 -23.05 10.34
C SER A 83 -8.80 -22.52 10.03
N LYS A 84 -8.49 -22.25 8.75
CA LYS A 84 -7.21 -21.71 8.26
C LYS A 84 -7.46 -20.77 7.08
N VAL A 85 -6.50 -19.90 6.81
CA VAL A 85 -6.46 -19.11 5.57
C VAL A 85 -6.36 -19.99 4.33
N ALA A 86 -6.97 -19.56 3.23
CA ALA A 86 -7.00 -20.35 1.99
C ALA A 86 -5.69 -20.27 1.20
N VAL A 87 -4.90 -19.21 1.39
CA VAL A 87 -3.60 -19.01 0.75
C VAL A 87 -2.54 -18.66 1.79
N PRO A 88 -1.26 -18.95 1.56
CA PRO A 88 -0.17 -18.53 2.42
C PRO A 88 -0.26 -17.04 2.76
N THR A 89 -0.30 -16.73 4.04
CA THR A 89 -0.47 -15.37 4.56
C THR A 89 0.55 -15.09 5.65
N THR A 90 1.06 -13.86 5.70
CA THR A 90 1.97 -13.40 6.74
C THR A 90 1.56 -12.06 7.32
N VAL A 91 1.82 -11.86 8.61
CA VAL A 91 1.67 -10.59 9.33
C VAL A 91 3.03 -10.07 9.74
N HIS A 92 3.28 -8.78 9.54
CA HIS A 92 4.55 -8.13 9.80
C HIS A 92 4.36 -6.91 10.69
N CYS A 93 5.12 -6.81 11.78
CA CYS A 93 4.99 -5.75 12.78
C CYS A 93 6.05 -4.66 12.58
N ASP A 94 5.83 -3.77 11.62
CA ASP A 94 6.78 -2.73 11.21
C ASP A 94 6.21 -1.30 11.15
N HIS A 95 4.90 -1.11 11.38
CA HIS A 95 4.25 0.21 11.28
C HIS A 95 3.97 0.86 12.63
N LEU A 96 3.93 0.11 13.73
CA LEU A 96 3.61 0.62 15.07
C LEU A 96 4.85 1.00 15.91
N ILE A 97 6.03 1.09 15.29
CA ILE A 97 7.29 1.44 15.94
C ILE A 97 7.66 2.88 15.58
N GLN A 98 7.80 3.74 16.61
CA GLN A 98 8.17 5.14 16.44
C GLN A 98 9.68 5.32 16.60
N ALA A 99 10.33 5.89 15.59
CA ALA A 99 11.74 6.26 15.67
C ALA A 99 11.93 7.53 16.53
N ARG A 100 12.83 7.47 17.51
CA ARG A 100 13.11 8.60 18.42
C ARG A 100 14.55 8.59 18.92
N ILE A 101 14.90 7.61 19.76
CA ILE A 101 16.18 7.55 20.47
C ILE A 101 17.18 6.67 19.74
N GLY A 102 16.72 5.53 19.23
CA GLY A 102 17.53 4.51 18.56
C GLY A 102 16.89 3.13 18.67
N ALA A 103 17.45 2.14 17.98
CA ALA A 103 16.80 0.85 17.69
C ALA A 103 16.26 0.15 18.94
N GLY A 104 17.08 -0.09 19.95
CA GLY A 104 16.69 -0.84 21.16
C GLY A 104 15.60 -0.16 22.00
N PRO A 105 15.83 1.08 22.46
CA PRO A 105 14.83 1.82 23.25
C PRO A 105 13.49 2.02 22.51
N ASP A 106 13.53 2.33 21.22
CA ASP A 106 12.32 2.59 20.43
C ASP A 106 11.49 1.30 20.23
N LEU A 107 12.16 0.16 20.01
CA LEU A 107 11.50 -1.15 19.93
C LEU A 107 10.84 -1.52 21.27
N GLN A 108 11.55 -1.32 22.38
CA GLN A 108 11.00 -1.65 23.72
C GLN A 108 9.78 -0.78 24.04
N GLU A 109 9.80 0.49 23.69
CA GLU A 109 8.66 1.40 23.87
C GLU A 109 7.46 0.96 23.01
N ALA A 110 7.71 0.58 21.74
CA ALA A 110 6.65 0.06 20.87
C ALA A 110 6.02 -1.22 21.42
N ILE A 111 6.84 -2.16 21.92
CA ILE A 111 6.37 -3.39 22.58
C ILE A 111 5.49 -3.04 23.78
N ASN A 112 5.91 -2.11 24.63
CA ASN A 112 5.15 -1.73 25.81
C ASN A 112 3.82 -1.06 25.47
N THR A 113 3.82 -0.14 24.51
CA THR A 113 2.65 0.69 24.16
C THR A 113 1.65 -0.01 23.24
N SER A 114 2.10 -0.99 22.45
CA SER A 114 1.27 -1.74 21.51
C SER A 114 1.15 -3.23 21.83
N ASN A 115 1.48 -3.65 23.05
CA ASN A 115 1.47 -5.04 23.48
C ASN A 115 0.14 -5.75 23.19
N GLU A 116 -1.00 -5.12 23.46
CA GLU A 116 -2.32 -5.72 23.19
C GLU A 116 -2.53 -6.02 21.70
N VAL A 117 -2.02 -5.16 20.81
CA VAL A 117 -2.13 -5.36 19.36
C VAL A 117 -1.21 -6.48 18.90
N PHE A 118 0.04 -6.48 19.36
CA PHE A 118 0.99 -7.54 18.99
C PHE A 118 0.55 -8.91 19.49
N ASN A 119 0.07 -9.02 20.74
CA ASN A 119 -0.47 -10.27 21.28
C ASN A 119 -1.71 -10.75 20.53
N PHE A 120 -2.60 -9.85 20.13
CA PHE A 120 -3.74 -10.19 19.27
C PHE A 120 -3.25 -10.74 17.92
N LEU A 121 -2.36 -10.00 17.24
CA LEU A 121 -1.86 -10.39 15.92
C LEU A 121 -1.11 -11.72 15.94
N GLU A 122 -0.30 -11.98 16.97
CA GLU A 122 0.41 -13.25 17.15
C GLU A 122 -0.58 -14.40 17.39
N SER A 123 -1.51 -14.25 18.34
CA SER A 123 -2.47 -15.30 18.68
C SER A 123 -3.43 -15.63 17.53
N VAL A 124 -3.94 -14.62 16.83
CA VAL A 124 -4.82 -14.83 15.67
C VAL A 124 -4.06 -15.44 14.49
N SER A 125 -2.80 -15.05 14.29
CA SER A 125 -1.94 -15.62 13.26
C SER A 125 -1.69 -17.10 13.53
N ASN A 126 -1.31 -17.46 14.75
CA ASN A 126 -1.12 -18.84 15.14
C ASN A 126 -2.40 -19.68 14.96
N LYS A 127 -3.56 -19.15 15.39
CA LYS A 127 -4.84 -19.85 15.26
C LYS A 127 -5.19 -20.22 13.81
N TYR A 128 -4.90 -19.35 12.86
CA TYR A 128 -5.38 -19.50 11.47
C TYR A 128 -4.29 -19.92 10.48
N GLY A 129 -3.11 -20.34 10.98
CA GLY A 129 -2.02 -20.82 10.13
C GLY A 129 -1.32 -19.70 9.35
N ILE A 130 -1.20 -18.53 9.95
CA ILE A 130 -0.57 -17.32 9.39
C ILE A 130 0.82 -17.16 9.98
N GLY A 131 1.85 -16.97 9.15
CA GLY A 131 3.20 -16.67 9.62
C GLY A 131 3.27 -15.30 10.29
N PHE A 132 3.96 -15.19 11.42
CA PHE A 132 4.03 -13.94 12.17
C PHE A 132 5.48 -13.45 12.31
N TRP A 133 5.72 -12.21 11.88
CA TRP A 133 6.99 -11.51 12.00
C TRP A 133 6.90 -10.49 13.14
N LYS A 134 7.70 -10.70 14.18
CA LYS A 134 7.73 -9.91 15.42
C LYS A 134 8.06 -8.44 15.16
N PRO A 135 7.69 -7.52 16.08
CA PRO A 135 8.22 -6.16 16.06
C PRO A 135 9.74 -6.13 16.01
N GLY A 136 10.30 -5.35 15.08
CA GLY A 136 11.75 -5.26 14.86
C GLY A 136 12.35 -6.31 13.93
N ALA A 137 11.60 -7.32 13.49
CA ALA A 137 12.08 -8.34 12.55
C ALA A 137 12.50 -7.75 11.19
N GLY A 138 11.82 -6.71 10.76
CA GLY A 138 12.12 -6.01 9.52
C GLY A 138 10.91 -5.33 8.90
N ILE A 139 11.19 -4.52 7.90
CA ILE A 139 10.18 -3.85 7.08
C ILE A 139 9.52 -4.90 6.18
N ILE A 140 8.20 -4.96 6.19
CA ILE A 140 7.41 -5.98 5.48
C ILE A 140 7.91 -6.28 4.07
N HIS A 141 8.18 -5.26 3.24
CA HIS A 141 8.53 -5.48 1.83
C HIS A 141 9.96 -5.98 1.64
N GLN A 142 10.86 -5.65 2.56
CA GLN A 142 12.21 -6.22 2.59
C GLN A 142 12.16 -7.68 3.01
N VAL A 143 11.41 -8.00 4.07
CA VAL A 143 11.20 -9.38 4.54
C VAL A 143 10.53 -10.24 3.46
N VAL A 144 9.53 -9.69 2.74
CA VAL A 144 8.87 -10.38 1.63
C VAL A 144 9.85 -10.66 0.48
N LEU A 145 10.68 -9.69 0.11
CA LEU A 145 11.68 -9.87 -0.96
C LEU A 145 12.70 -10.95 -0.59
N GLU A 146 13.16 -10.98 0.67
CA GLU A 146 14.15 -11.93 1.18
C GLU A 146 13.64 -13.36 1.32
N ASN A 147 12.35 -13.55 1.62
CA ASN A 147 11.84 -14.85 2.05
C ASN A 147 10.72 -15.43 1.17
N TYR A 148 9.92 -14.60 0.50
CA TYR A 148 8.65 -15.04 -0.08
C TYR A 148 8.47 -14.73 -1.55
N ALA A 149 9.02 -13.63 -2.05
CA ALA A 149 8.90 -13.25 -3.45
C ALA A 149 9.55 -14.28 -4.37
N PHE A 150 8.93 -14.55 -5.51
CA PHE A 150 9.43 -15.48 -6.51
C PHE A 150 9.00 -15.06 -7.93
N PRO A 151 9.79 -15.32 -8.97
CA PRO A 151 9.48 -14.91 -10.33
C PRO A 151 8.17 -15.52 -10.84
N GLY A 152 7.35 -14.72 -11.49
CA GLY A 152 6.10 -15.17 -12.12
C GLY A 152 4.91 -15.35 -11.18
N GLY A 153 5.06 -15.07 -9.87
CA GLY A 153 3.98 -15.14 -8.89
C GLY A 153 3.07 -13.92 -8.89
N MET A 154 1.90 -14.06 -8.28
CA MET A 154 0.97 -12.97 -8.00
C MET A 154 0.71 -12.87 -6.50
N MET A 155 0.87 -11.68 -5.92
CA MET A 155 0.53 -11.46 -4.52
C MET A 155 -0.25 -10.18 -4.31
N ILE A 156 -1.00 -10.13 -3.22
CA ILE A 156 -1.59 -8.90 -2.70
C ILE A 156 -1.06 -8.62 -1.29
N GLY A 157 -1.06 -7.35 -0.91
CA GLY A 157 -0.64 -6.98 0.43
C GLY A 157 -1.36 -5.74 0.93
N THR A 158 -1.54 -5.64 2.24
CA THR A 158 -2.28 -4.52 2.85
C THR A 158 -1.44 -3.26 3.01
N ASP A 159 -0.45 -3.09 2.16
CA ASP A 159 0.38 -1.89 2.03
C ASP A 159 0.62 -1.52 0.56
N SER A 160 0.69 -0.23 0.25
CA SER A 160 0.88 0.28 -1.11
C SER A 160 2.23 -0.10 -1.73
N HIS A 161 3.27 -0.38 -0.91
CA HIS A 161 4.59 -0.77 -1.39
C HIS A 161 4.79 -2.28 -1.54
N THR A 162 3.73 -3.08 -1.46
CA THR A 162 3.72 -4.50 -1.86
C THR A 162 4.35 -4.69 -3.25
N VAL A 163 4.22 -3.70 -4.11
CA VAL A 163 4.83 -3.62 -5.46
C VAL A 163 6.35 -3.84 -5.47
N ASN A 164 7.04 -3.70 -4.33
CA ASN A 164 8.48 -3.97 -4.18
C ASN A 164 8.88 -5.37 -4.65
N ALA A 165 8.00 -6.37 -4.46
CA ALA A 165 8.24 -7.74 -4.87
C ALA A 165 8.32 -7.92 -6.40
N GLY A 166 7.92 -6.94 -7.19
CA GLY A 166 8.15 -6.88 -8.63
C GLY A 166 9.63 -6.86 -9.01
N GLY A 167 10.51 -6.45 -8.07
CA GLY A 167 11.96 -6.57 -8.22
C GLY A 167 12.48 -7.99 -8.34
N LEU A 168 11.67 -8.98 -7.91
CA LEU A 168 11.90 -10.41 -8.11
C LEU A 168 10.87 -11.03 -9.08
N GLY A 169 10.32 -10.24 -9.99
CA GLY A 169 9.49 -10.71 -11.10
C GLY A 169 8.07 -11.12 -10.74
N MET A 170 7.50 -10.61 -9.65
CA MET A 170 6.08 -10.81 -9.31
C MET A 170 5.18 -9.72 -9.89
N VAL A 171 3.89 -10.03 -10.04
CA VAL A 171 2.80 -9.06 -10.05
C VAL A 171 2.30 -8.94 -8.61
N ALA A 172 2.79 -7.92 -7.90
CA ALA A 172 2.53 -7.71 -6.48
C ALA A 172 1.79 -6.39 -6.29
N ILE A 173 0.61 -6.41 -5.65
CA ILE A 173 -0.31 -5.27 -5.65
C ILE A 173 -0.73 -4.91 -4.24
N GLY A 174 -0.66 -3.61 -3.92
CA GLY A 174 -1.18 -3.06 -2.67
C GLY A 174 -2.70 -2.95 -2.68
N VAL A 175 -3.36 -3.50 -1.67
CA VAL A 175 -4.83 -3.58 -1.56
C VAL A 175 -5.32 -3.10 -0.20
N GLY A 176 -6.63 -2.95 -0.04
CA GLY A 176 -7.27 -2.73 1.26
C GLY A 176 -7.42 -4.02 2.08
N GLY A 177 -7.70 -3.87 3.39
CA GLY A 177 -7.91 -5.01 4.28
C GLY A 177 -9.03 -5.94 3.81
N ALA A 178 -10.12 -5.39 3.27
CA ALA A 178 -11.25 -6.19 2.77
C ALA A 178 -10.87 -7.14 1.62
N ASP A 179 -10.01 -6.69 0.71
CA ASP A 179 -9.54 -7.55 -0.40
C ASP A 179 -8.65 -8.70 0.12
N ALA A 180 -7.81 -8.40 1.11
CA ALA A 180 -7.01 -9.42 1.77
C ALA A 180 -7.90 -10.46 2.47
N VAL A 181 -8.96 -10.05 3.17
CA VAL A 181 -9.92 -10.94 3.82
C VAL A 181 -10.60 -11.86 2.83
N ASP A 182 -11.02 -11.36 1.68
CA ASP A 182 -11.67 -12.17 0.65
C ASP A 182 -10.77 -13.30 0.18
N VAL A 183 -9.52 -12.99 -0.15
CA VAL A 183 -8.55 -13.99 -0.60
C VAL A 183 -8.17 -14.96 0.53
N MET A 184 -7.99 -14.47 1.77
CA MET A 184 -7.81 -15.35 2.95
C MET A 184 -8.98 -16.32 3.12
N ALA A 185 -10.21 -15.87 2.84
CA ALA A 185 -11.42 -16.68 2.96
C ALA A 185 -11.67 -17.61 1.75
N GLY A 186 -10.81 -17.57 0.73
CA GLY A 186 -10.90 -18.40 -0.47
C GLY A 186 -11.83 -17.85 -1.53
N MET A 187 -11.99 -16.54 -1.62
CA MET A 187 -12.71 -15.87 -2.71
C MET A 187 -11.76 -15.34 -3.77
N ALA A 188 -12.30 -15.12 -4.97
CA ALA A 188 -11.59 -14.44 -6.04
C ALA A 188 -11.33 -12.96 -5.67
N TRP A 189 -10.24 -12.42 -6.19
CA TRP A 189 -9.91 -11.01 -6.11
C TRP A 189 -10.16 -10.32 -7.44
N GLU A 190 -11.04 -9.32 -7.46
CA GLU A 190 -11.40 -8.58 -8.67
C GLU A 190 -10.44 -7.41 -8.91
N LEU A 191 -9.88 -7.34 -10.12
CA LEU A 191 -9.07 -6.22 -10.59
C LEU A 191 -9.55 -5.77 -11.97
N LYS A 192 -9.57 -4.46 -12.21
CA LYS A 192 -9.72 -3.91 -13.55
C LYS A 192 -8.47 -4.28 -14.37
N PHE A 193 -8.64 -5.00 -15.50
CA PHE A 193 -7.51 -5.48 -16.31
C PHE A 193 -6.63 -4.31 -16.72
N PRO A 194 -5.36 -4.24 -16.27
CA PRO A 194 -4.58 -3.02 -16.30
C PRO A 194 -4.08 -2.67 -17.71
N LYS A 195 -3.83 -1.40 -17.95
CA LYS A 195 -2.99 -0.95 -19.05
C LYS A 195 -1.53 -1.34 -18.80
N LEU A 196 -0.70 -1.28 -19.83
CA LEU A 196 0.71 -1.63 -19.74
C LEU A 196 1.60 -0.48 -20.20
N ILE A 197 2.54 -0.07 -19.36
CA ILE A 197 3.58 0.89 -19.69
C ILE A 197 4.90 0.13 -19.76
N GLY A 198 5.55 0.15 -20.92
CA GLY A 198 6.86 -0.43 -21.11
C GLY A 198 7.96 0.61 -20.82
N VAL A 199 8.91 0.29 -19.94
CA VAL A 199 10.09 1.12 -19.72
C VAL A 199 11.33 0.36 -20.21
N LYS A 200 11.87 0.78 -21.34
CA LYS A 200 13.05 0.21 -21.95
C LYS A 200 14.31 0.86 -21.37
N LEU A 201 15.14 0.05 -20.74
CA LEU A 201 16.39 0.46 -20.16
C LEU A 201 17.57 0.01 -21.05
N THR A 202 18.46 0.94 -21.37
CA THR A 202 19.68 0.68 -22.11
C THR A 202 20.91 1.18 -21.33
N GLY A 203 22.10 0.79 -21.74
CA GLY A 203 23.33 1.22 -21.06
C GLY A 203 23.55 0.60 -19.68
N LYS A 204 24.31 1.27 -18.83
CA LYS A 204 24.68 0.84 -17.47
C LYS A 204 24.75 2.03 -16.54
N LEU A 205 24.37 1.83 -15.28
CA LEU A 205 24.62 2.79 -14.19
C LEU A 205 26.14 2.91 -13.94
N SER A 206 26.60 4.10 -13.62
CA SER A 206 28.00 4.38 -13.28
C SER A 206 28.11 5.56 -12.32
N GLY A 207 29.28 5.68 -11.67
CA GLY A 207 29.57 6.81 -10.79
C GLY A 207 28.63 6.89 -9.59
N TRP A 208 28.09 8.06 -9.39
CA TRP A 208 27.14 8.37 -8.30
C TRP A 208 25.70 7.95 -8.58
N THR A 209 25.41 7.49 -9.80
CA THR A 209 24.05 7.09 -10.18
C THR A 209 23.70 5.72 -9.61
N ALA A 210 22.51 5.60 -9.06
CA ALA A 210 21.96 4.39 -8.46
C ALA A 210 20.64 3.96 -9.12
N ALA A 211 20.16 2.75 -8.82
CA ALA A 211 18.86 2.28 -9.30
C ALA A 211 17.71 3.22 -8.89
N LYS A 212 17.83 3.89 -7.75
CA LYS A 212 16.90 4.93 -7.28
C LYS A 212 16.69 6.04 -8.32
N ASP A 213 17.76 6.47 -8.99
CA ASP A 213 17.68 7.58 -9.96
C ASP A 213 16.85 7.23 -11.19
N VAL A 214 16.77 5.94 -11.54
CA VAL A 214 15.88 5.46 -12.61
C VAL A 214 14.41 5.79 -12.29
N ILE A 215 13.95 5.41 -11.11
CA ILE A 215 12.56 5.67 -10.73
C ILE A 215 12.28 7.14 -10.40
N LEU A 216 13.27 7.88 -9.90
CA LEU A 216 13.16 9.33 -9.71
C LEU A 216 12.97 10.03 -11.07
N LYS A 217 13.67 9.57 -12.09
CA LYS A 217 13.51 10.05 -13.47
C LYS A 217 12.14 9.67 -14.04
N VAL A 218 11.71 8.42 -13.87
CA VAL A 218 10.39 7.93 -14.30
C VAL A 218 9.26 8.73 -13.62
N ALA A 219 9.42 9.03 -12.31
CA ALA A 219 8.46 9.85 -11.58
C ALA A 219 8.34 11.28 -12.17
N GLY A 220 9.46 11.86 -12.58
CA GLY A 220 9.46 13.14 -13.29
C GLY A 220 8.77 13.10 -14.65
N ILE A 221 8.80 11.95 -15.35
CA ILE A 221 8.16 11.76 -16.67
C ILE A 221 6.65 11.49 -16.52
N LEU A 222 6.28 10.50 -15.69
CA LEU A 222 4.89 10.05 -15.54
C LEU A 222 4.07 10.95 -14.60
N THR A 223 4.73 11.71 -13.72
CA THR A 223 4.12 12.40 -12.59
C THR A 223 3.42 11.42 -11.62
N VAL A 224 2.79 11.95 -10.57
CA VAL A 224 2.11 11.13 -9.55
C VAL A 224 0.83 10.43 -10.05
N LYS A 225 0.42 10.63 -11.29
CA LYS A 225 -0.84 10.10 -11.86
C LYS A 225 -0.68 9.31 -13.16
N GLY A 226 0.48 9.40 -13.82
CA GLY A 226 0.66 8.85 -15.17
C GLY A 226 0.57 7.32 -15.23
N GLY A 227 0.89 6.62 -14.12
CA GLY A 227 0.78 5.17 -14.00
C GLY A 227 -0.59 4.65 -13.58
N THR A 228 -1.58 5.52 -13.35
CA THR A 228 -2.88 5.11 -12.78
C THR A 228 -3.58 4.04 -13.64
N GLY A 229 -3.89 2.90 -13.01
CA GLY A 229 -4.54 1.77 -13.68
C GLY A 229 -3.63 1.02 -14.65
N ALA A 230 -2.32 1.19 -14.57
CA ALA A 230 -1.34 0.51 -15.41
C ALA A 230 -0.37 -0.34 -14.59
N ILE A 231 0.18 -1.37 -15.21
CA ILE A 231 1.39 -2.08 -14.77
C ILE A 231 2.57 -1.48 -15.54
N ILE A 232 3.67 -1.19 -14.84
CA ILE A 232 4.92 -0.77 -15.47
C ILE A 232 5.84 -1.99 -15.59
N GLU A 233 6.16 -2.38 -16.82
CA GLU A 233 7.07 -3.48 -17.12
C GLU A 233 8.41 -2.91 -17.60
N TYR A 234 9.47 -3.23 -16.88
CA TYR A 234 10.84 -2.81 -17.21
C TYR A 234 11.56 -3.90 -18.00
N PHE A 235 12.21 -3.52 -19.08
CA PHE A 235 12.89 -4.48 -19.98
C PHE A 235 14.08 -3.85 -20.68
N GLY A 236 14.81 -4.65 -21.44
CA GLY A 236 15.96 -4.23 -22.23
C GLY A 236 17.29 -4.53 -21.54
N PRO A 237 18.42 -4.37 -22.26
CA PRO A 237 19.75 -4.77 -21.77
C PRO A 237 20.21 -4.00 -20.54
N GLY A 238 19.71 -2.76 -20.33
CA GLY A 238 19.95 -2.01 -19.12
C GLY A 238 19.29 -2.61 -17.89
N ALA A 239 18.10 -3.21 -18.04
CA ALA A 239 17.39 -3.88 -16.95
C ALA A 239 18.16 -5.12 -16.43
N GLU A 240 18.82 -5.87 -17.32
CA GLU A 240 19.63 -7.03 -16.96
C GLU A 240 20.92 -6.66 -16.19
N ASN A 241 21.36 -5.41 -16.27
CA ASN A 241 22.52 -4.90 -15.55
C ASN A 241 22.21 -4.39 -14.13
N LEU A 242 20.93 -4.35 -13.73
CA LEU A 242 20.51 -3.93 -12.39
C LEU A 242 20.53 -5.11 -11.42
N SER A 243 20.88 -4.85 -10.16
CA SER A 243 20.74 -5.80 -9.07
C SER A 243 19.26 -6.11 -8.77
N CYS A 244 19.00 -7.24 -8.12
CA CYS A 244 17.64 -7.59 -7.70
C CYS A 244 17.07 -6.56 -6.70
N THR A 245 17.87 -6.10 -5.75
CA THR A 245 17.49 -5.08 -4.77
C THR A 245 17.25 -3.72 -5.43
N GLY A 246 18.07 -3.35 -6.42
CA GLY A 246 17.87 -2.15 -7.24
C GLY A 246 16.58 -2.20 -8.05
N LYS A 247 16.22 -3.35 -8.62
CA LYS A 247 14.91 -3.57 -9.26
C LYS A 247 13.76 -3.43 -8.24
N GLY A 248 13.96 -3.95 -7.03
CA GLY A 248 13.01 -3.76 -5.92
C GLY A 248 12.77 -2.29 -5.61
N THR A 249 13.84 -1.49 -5.51
CA THR A 249 13.77 -0.03 -5.33
C THR A 249 12.95 0.65 -6.44
N ILE A 250 13.18 0.28 -7.69
CA ILE A 250 12.46 0.84 -8.85
C ILE A 250 10.97 0.49 -8.77
N CYS A 251 10.64 -0.79 -8.55
CA CYS A 251 9.25 -1.23 -8.41
C CYS A 251 8.55 -0.58 -7.21
N ASN A 252 9.26 -0.44 -6.08
CA ASN A 252 8.73 0.15 -4.85
C ASN A 252 8.12 1.54 -5.10
N MET A 253 8.86 2.42 -5.76
CA MET A 253 8.37 3.76 -6.07
C MET A 253 7.43 3.83 -7.28
N GLY A 254 7.14 2.73 -7.95
CA GLY A 254 6.05 2.65 -8.91
C GLY A 254 4.69 3.02 -8.30
N ALA A 255 4.51 2.78 -6.99
CA ALA A 255 3.34 3.24 -6.24
C ALA A 255 3.20 4.78 -6.26
N GLU A 256 4.30 5.52 -6.33
CA GLU A 256 4.32 6.98 -6.28
C GLU A 256 3.92 7.65 -7.62
N VAL A 257 3.96 6.90 -8.70
CA VAL A 257 3.42 7.36 -10.00
C VAL A 257 1.99 6.87 -10.24
N GLY A 258 1.36 6.28 -9.23
CA GLY A 258 -0.01 5.77 -9.28
C GLY A 258 -0.16 4.42 -9.98
N ALA A 259 0.93 3.73 -10.31
CA ALA A 259 0.87 2.43 -10.96
C ALA A 259 0.20 1.36 -10.06
N THR A 260 -0.55 0.48 -10.69
CA THR A 260 -1.12 -0.71 -10.03
C THR A 260 -0.01 -1.59 -9.46
N THR A 261 1.03 -1.81 -10.26
CA THR A 261 2.28 -2.47 -9.86
C THR A 261 3.38 -2.19 -10.88
N SER A 262 4.59 -2.69 -10.60
CA SER A 262 5.73 -2.68 -11.50
C SER A 262 6.41 -4.05 -11.46
N THR A 263 7.04 -4.47 -12.55
CA THR A 263 7.72 -5.77 -12.60
C THR A 263 8.91 -5.79 -13.58
N PHE A 264 9.80 -6.75 -13.39
CA PHE A 264 10.93 -7.08 -14.25
C PHE A 264 10.89 -8.54 -14.66
N GLY A 265 11.39 -8.86 -15.84
CA GLY A 265 11.59 -10.25 -16.27
C GLY A 265 12.68 -10.96 -15.45
N TYR A 266 12.51 -12.28 -15.26
CA TYR A 266 13.48 -13.12 -14.56
C TYR A 266 14.83 -13.14 -15.27
N ASP A 267 15.89 -12.90 -14.51
CA ASP A 267 17.26 -12.83 -15.00
C ASP A 267 18.31 -13.37 -14.00
N LYS A 268 19.58 -13.24 -14.38
CA LYS A 268 20.70 -13.72 -13.55
C LYS A 268 20.85 -13.00 -12.21
N SER A 269 20.45 -11.72 -12.11
CA SER A 269 20.53 -10.99 -10.84
C SER A 269 19.50 -11.52 -9.84
N MET A 270 18.31 -11.86 -10.31
CA MET A 270 17.27 -12.50 -9.51
C MET A 270 17.66 -13.92 -9.09
N GLU A 271 18.27 -14.71 -10.00
CA GLU A 271 18.81 -16.02 -9.67
C GLU A 271 19.86 -15.94 -8.54
N LYS A 272 20.83 -15.03 -8.65
CA LYS A 272 21.86 -14.81 -7.64
C LYS A 272 21.25 -14.43 -6.29
N TYR A 273 20.25 -13.56 -6.29
CA TYR A 273 19.58 -13.11 -5.07
C TYR A 273 18.82 -14.26 -4.39
N LEU A 274 18.09 -15.06 -5.16
CA LEU A 274 17.40 -16.26 -4.65
C LEU A 274 18.41 -17.20 -3.97
N ARG A 275 19.54 -17.49 -4.63
CA ARG A 275 20.58 -18.36 -4.06
C ARG A 275 21.24 -17.75 -2.81
N ALA A 276 21.54 -16.46 -2.84
CA ALA A 276 22.14 -15.75 -1.71
C ALA A 276 21.22 -15.73 -0.47
N THR A 277 19.89 -15.76 -0.67
CA THR A 277 18.89 -15.81 0.40
C THR A 277 18.45 -17.25 0.76
N GLY A 278 19.19 -18.29 0.30
CA GLY A 278 18.94 -19.69 0.65
C GLY A 278 17.73 -20.29 -0.07
N ARG A 279 17.35 -19.75 -1.24
CA ARG A 279 16.21 -20.20 -2.05
C ARG A 279 16.65 -20.84 -3.36
N ASP A 280 17.71 -21.67 -3.31
CA ASP A 280 18.29 -22.37 -4.47
C ASP A 280 17.25 -23.20 -5.23
N GLU A 281 16.36 -23.88 -4.50
CA GLU A 281 15.33 -24.71 -5.11
C GLU A 281 14.36 -23.87 -5.96
N ILE A 282 14.01 -22.67 -5.51
CA ILE A 282 13.16 -21.73 -6.29
C ILE A 282 13.90 -21.28 -7.55
N ALA A 283 15.19 -20.97 -7.46
CA ALA A 283 16.01 -20.60 -8.61
C ALA A 283 16.09 -21.73 -9.63
N ASP A 284 16.24 -22.98 -9.16
CA ASP A 284 16.30 -24.15 -10.03
C ASP A 284 14.97 -24.43 -10.75
N GLU A 285 13.84 -24.28 -10.03
CA GLU A 285 12.51 -24.40 -10.66
C GLU A 285 12.22 -23.25 -11.64
N ALA A 286 12.59 -22.00 -11.31
CA ALA A 286 12.44 -20.87 -12.21
C ALA A 286 13.25 -21.03 -13.50
N ASN A 287 14.46 -21.57 -13.41
CA ASN A 287 15.32 -21.83 -14.59
C ASN A 287 14.71 -22.82 -15.59
N LYS A 288 13.84 -23.76 -15.11
CA LYS A 288 13.15 -24.73 -15.99
C LYS A 288 12.09 -24.06 -16.87
N ILE A 289 11.53 -22.93 -16.44
CA ILE A 289 10.45 -22.23 -17.15
C ILE A 289 10.79 -20.76 -17.45
N LYS A 290 12.06 -20.40 -17.52
CA LYS A 290 12.52 -19.01 -17.66
C LYS A 290 11.86 -18.25 -18.81
N ASP A 291 11.55 -18.90 -19.93
CA ASP A 291 10.92 -18.28 -21.10
C ASP A 291 9.46 -17.85 -20.82
N TYR A 292 8.85 -18.40 -19.78
CA TYR A 292 7.53 -17.99 -19.29
C TYR A 292 7.60 -16.90 -18.21
N LEU A 293 8.80 -16.63 -17.66
CA LEU A 293 9.08 -15.65 -16.62
C LEU A 293 9.66 -14.34 -17.19
N THR A 294 9.53 -14.14 -18.48
CA THR A 294 9.86 -12.90 -19.20
C THR A 294 8.86 -12.68 -20.33
N GLY A 295 8.78 -11.49 -20.90
CA GLY A 295 7.95 -11.24 -22.08
C GLY A 295 8.44 -12.02 -23.29
N ASP A 296 7.59 -12.19 -24.29
CA ASP A 296 8.01 -12.80 -25.54
C ASP A 296 9.01 -11.89 -26.28
N PRO A 297 10.02 -12.44 -26.97
CA PRO A 297 11.04 -11.64 -27.65
C PRO A 297 10.47 -10.57 -28.59
N GLU A 298 9.41 -10.92 -29.33
CA GLU A 298 8.74 -10.02 -30.28
C GLU A 298 8.12 -8.80 -29.61
N VAL A 299 7.73 -8.92 -28.32
CA VAL A 299 7.21 -7.80 -27.54
C VAL A 299 8.30 -6.75 -27.32
N TYR A 300 9.51 -7.19 -26.97
CA TYR A 300 10.63 -6.30 -26.65
C TYR A 300 11.35 -5.76 -27.90
N GLU A 301 11.23 -6.48 -29.04
CA GLU A 301 11.68 -6.02 -30.35
C GLU A 301 10.79 -4.91 -30.91
N ASN A 302 9.49 -4.96 -30.63
CA ASN A 302 8.49 -4.02 -31.13
C ASN A 302 7.57 -3.49 -30.01
N PRO A 303 8.10 -2.84 -28.97
CA PRO A 303 7.36 -2.52 -27.75
C PRO A 303 6.16 -1.60 -28.00
N GLU A 304 6.25 -0.67 -28.94
CA GLU A 304 5.16 0.26 -29.31
C GLU A 304 3.88 -0.45 -29.77
N LYS A 305 3.99 -1.71 -30.18
CA LYS A 305 2.86 -2.52 -30.62
C LYS A 305 2.13 -3.21 -29.48
N TYR A 306 2.80 -3.48 -28.36
CA TYR A 306 2.31 -4.32 -27.28
C TYR A 306 2.08 -3.58 -25.98
N PHE A 307 2.71 -2.43 -25.77
CA PHE A 307 2.48 -1.55 -24.63
C PHE A 307 1.58 -0.38 -25.00
N ASP A 308 0.77 0.09 -24.06
CA ASP A 308 -0.07 1.28 -24.26
C ASP A 308 0.75 2.58 -24.28
N GLN A 309 1.94 2.55 -23.67
CA GLN A 309 2.94 3.62 -23.66
C GLN A 309 4.32 3.02 -23.52
N VAL A 310 5.32 3.60 -24.16
CA VAL A 310 6.75 3.22 -24.02
C VAL A 310 7.57 4.43 -23.60
N ILE A 311 8.49 4.19 -22.66
CA ILE A 311 9.48 5.15 -22.16
C ILE A 311 10.85 4.53 -22.37
N GLU A 312 11.82 5.27 -22.91
CA GLU A 312 13.22 4.83 -23.02
C GLU A 312 14.11 5.64 -22.09
N ILE A 313 15.01 4.96 -21.36
CA ILE A 313 16.02 5.59 -20.50
C ILE A 313 17.36 4.93 -20.78
N ASN A 314 18.35 5.75 -21.15
CA ASN A 314 19.74 5.34 -21.24
C ASN A 314 20.42 5.54 -19.88
N LEU A 315 20.71 4.45 -19.20
CA LEU A 315 21.33 4.46 -17.87
C LEU A 315 22.73 5.10 -17.87
N SER A 316 23.43 5.05 -19.00
CA SER A 316 24.77 5.67 -19.13
C SER A 316 24.75 7.19 -19.24
N GLU A 317 23.58 7.78 -19.51
CA GLU A 317 23.37 9.23 -19.60
C GLU A 317 22.57 9.76 -18.40
N LEU A 318 22.13 8.86 -17.50
CA LEU A 318 21.38 9.23 -16.32
C LEU A 318 22.33 9.79 -15.26
N GLU A 319 22.05 10.99 -14.78
CA GLU A 319 22.73 11.57 -13.63
C GLU A 319 21.88 11.41 -12.36
N PRO A 320 22.48 11.51 -11.16
CA PRO A 320 21.72 11.46 -9.90
C PRO A 320 20.64 12.53 -9.82
N HIS A 321 19.53 12.20 -9.20
CA HIS A 321 18.37 13.10 -9.05
C HIS A 321 18.04 13.35 -7.57
N ILE A 322 17.53 14.54 -7.27
CA ILE A 322 16.89 14.89 -6.02
C ILE A 322 15.48 15.35 -6.34
N ASN A 323 14.49 14.59 -5.88
CA ASN A 323 13.09 14.91 -6.14
C ASN A 323 12.41 15.57 -4.94
N GLY A 324 11.57 16.56 -5.21
CA GLY A 324 10.85 17.32 -4.19
C GLY A 324 11.11 18.82 -4.25
N PRO A 325 10.61 19.56 -3.23
CA PRO A 325 9.90 19.06 -2.05
C PRO A 325 8.40 18.84 -2.31
N PHE A 326 7.69 18.23 -1.34
CA PHE A 326 6.24 18.04 -1.27
C PHE A 326 5.61 17.12 -2.30
N SER A 327 6.33 16.73 -3.34
CA SER A 327 5.88 15.76 -4.34
C SER A 327 7.06 14.97 -4.91
N PRO A 328 6.94 13.64 -5.07
CA PRO A 328 8.06 12.82 -5.57
C PRO A 328 8.29 12.96 -7.08
N ASP A 329 7.46 13.68 -7.80
CA ASP A 329 7.59 13.90 -9.25
C ASP A 329 8.27 15.23 -9.63
N ILE A 330 8.64 16.06 -8.66
CA ILE A 330 9.47 17.25 -8.91
C ILE A 330 10.93 16.76 -9.03
N ALA A 331 11.28 16.25 -10.20
CA ALA A 331 12.58 15.64 -10.46
C ALA A 331 13.62 16.72 -10.87
N THR A 332 14.70 16.82 -10.09
CA THR A 332 15.79 17.76 -10.35
C THR A 332 17.11 16.99 -10.43
N PRO A 333 17.84 17.04 -11.55
CA PRO A 333 19.21 16.52 -11.63
C PRO A 333 20.12 17.22 -10.60
N VAL A 334 21.04 16.47 -9.97
CA VAL A 334 21.95 17.02 -8.96
C VAL A 334 22.73 18.21 -9.49
N SER A 335 23.15 18.17 -10.77
CA SER A 335 23.83 19.26 -11.46
C SER A 335 23.03 20.59 -11.53
N LYS A 336 21.71 20.53 -11.33
CA LYS A 336 20.79 21.69 -11.40
C LYS A 336 20.20 22.05 -10.02
N MET A 337 20.54 21.30 -8.97
CA MET A 337 19.89 21.47 -7.68
C MET A 337 20.17 22.82 -7.04
N ALA A 338 21.43 23.30 -7.08
CA ALA A 338 21.80 24.60 -6.52
C ALA A 338 21.00 25.75 -7.15
N GLU A 339 20.89 25.79 -8.49
CA GLU A 339 20.08 26.78 -9.24
C GLU A 339 18.59 26.67 -8.89
N THR A 340 18.08 25.44 -8.78
CA THR A 340 16.67 25.18 -8.45
C THR A 340 16.29 25.66 -7.05
N LEU A 341 17.19 25.48 -6.07
CA LEU A 341 16.99 25.96 -4.70
C LEU A 341 16.88 27.49 -4.65
N GLU A 342 17.77 28.21 -5.34
CA GLU A 342 17.76 29.67 -5.42
C GLU A 342 16.48 30.18 -6.08
N LYS A 343 16.13 29.61 -7.22
CA LYS A 343 14.94 29.99 -8.02
C LYS A 343 13.63 29.85 -7.22
N ASN A 344 13.52 28.81 -6.41
CA ASN A 344 12.30 28.51 -5.64
C ASN A 344 12.34 29.03 -4.19
N ASN A 345 13.46 29.63 -3.75
CA ASN A 345 13.66 30.08 -2.38
C ASN A 345 13.42 28.94 -1.37
N TRP A 346 13.94 27.75 -1.66
CA TRP A 346 13.90 26.61 -0.75
C TRP A 346 15.09 26.62 0.21
N PRO A 347 14.92 26.13 1.48
CA PRO A 347 16.02 26.06 2.43
C PRO A 347 17.14 25.16 1.92
N ARG A 348 18.34 25.72 1.81
CA ARG A 348 19.53 25.00 1.30
C ARG A 348 20.19 24.13 2.38
N LYS A 349 20.18 24.61 3.64
CA LYS A 349 20.72 23.88 4.78
C LYS A 349 19.87 22.63 5.05
N ILE A 350 20.53 21.48 5.17
CA ILE A 350 19.89 20.21 5.56
C ILE A 350 20.03 20.01 7.07
N GLU A 351 18.92 19.64 7.72
CA GLU A 351 18.92 19.30 9.14
C GLU A 351 19.05 17.79 9.40
N TRP A 352 18.46 16.94 8.53
CA TRP A 352 18.56 15.50 8.61
C TRP A 352 18.78 14.87 7.25
N GLY A 353 19.72 13.90 7.20
CA GLY A 353 19.81 12.89 6.16
C GLY A 353 19.32 11.55 6.72
N LEU A 354 18.44 10.85 6.00
CA LEU A 354 17.85 9.57 6.44
C LEU A 354 17.98 8.52 5.35
N ILE A 355 18.61 7.39 5.67
CA ILE A 355 18.71 6.22 4.78
C ILE A 355 17.89 5.09 5.35
N GLY A 356 17.04 4.47 4.53
CA GLY A 356 16.21 3.35 4.97
C GLY A 356 14.88 3.27 4.23
N SER A 357 13.82 2.86 4.96
CA SER A 357 12.53 2.48 4.40
C SER A 357 12.62 1.20 3.54
N CYS A 358 11.49 0.64 3.16
CA CYS A 358 11.47 -0.50 2.23
C CYS A 358 12.12 -0.21 0.88
N THR A 359 12.30 1.06 0.53
CA THR A 359 12.85 1.47 -0.77
C THR A 359 14.35 1.30 -0.83
N ASN A 360 15.10 1.75 0.20
CA ASN A 360 16.56 1.73 0.21
C ASN A 360 17.11 1.37 1.60
N SER A 361 16.94 0.14 1.97
CA SER A 361 17.42 -0.44 3.23
C SER A 361 18.06 -1.82 3.06
N SER A 362 18.36 -2.19 1.81
CA SER A 362 19.03 -3.44 1.48
C SER A 362 20.50 -3.45 1.89
N TYR A 363 21.13 -4.62 1.88
CA TYR A 363 22.55 -4.74 2.10
C TYR A 363 23.36 -3.91 1.10
N GLU A 364 22.97 -3.90 -0.18
CA GLU A 364 23.59 -3.10 -1.24
C GLU A 364 23.54 -1.60 -0.92
N ASP A 365 22.37 -1.09 -0.54
CA ASP A 365 22.17 0.31 -0.17
C ASP A 365 23.08 0.73 0.99
N LEU A 366 23.14 -0.08 2.06
CA LEU A 366 23.99 0.19 3.21
C LEU A 366 25.48 0.07 2.87
N SER A 367 25.87 -0.92 2.05
CA SER A 367 27.25 -1.10 1.60
C SER A 367 27.75 0.13 0.83
N ARG A 368 26.98 0.60 -0.14
CA ARG A 368 27.34 1.76 -0.97
C ARG A 368 27.35 3.06 -0.14
N ALA A 369 26.36 3.29 0.69
CA ALA A 369 26.31 4.47 1.56
C ALA A 369 27.45 4.44 2.62
N SER A 370 27.79 3.28 3.18
CA SER A 370 28.91 3.14 4.13
C SER A 370 30.25 3.45 3.51
N SER A 371 30.43 3.19 2.20
CA SER A 371 31.65 3.56 1.49
C SER A 371 31.91 5.09 1.45
N ILE A 372 30.83 5.87 1.34
CA ILE A 372 30.89 7.35 1.41
C ILE A 372 31.19 7.80 2.85
N ALA A 373 30.53 7.14 3.83
CA ALA A 373 30.78 7.41 5.23
C ALA A 373 32.22 7.10 5.64
N ASP A 374 32.82 5.99 5.17
CA ASP A 374 34.22 5.63 5.40
C ASP A 374 35.19 6.63 4.75
N GLN A 375 34.91 7.08 3.53
CA GLN A 375 35.67 8.15 2.89
C GLN A 375 35.64 9.43 3.72
N ALA A 376 34.48 9.80 4.29
CA ALA A 376 34.38 10.98 5.14
C ALA A 376 35.29 10.88 6.37
N LEU A 377 35.30 9.73 7.07
CA LEU A 377 36.17 9.47 8.20
C LEU A 377 37.65 9.56 7.80
N ASN A 378 38.06 8.90 6.71
CA ASN A 378 39.41 8.85 6.24
C ASN A 378 39.94 10.21 5.74
N LYS A 379 39.03 11.08 5.27
CA LYS A 379 39.34 12.46 4.82
C LYS A 379 39.14 13.50 5.91
N ASN A 380 38.91 13.10 7.17
CA ASN A 380 38.65 13.96 8.32
C ASN A 380 37.46 14.92 8.12
N LEU A 381 36.42 14.44 7.47
CA LEU A 381 35.10 15.09 7.40
C LEU A 381 34.24 14.64 8.56
N SER A 382 33.27 15.45 8.92
CA SER A 382 32.17 15.09 9.82
C SER A 382 30.82 15.43 9.16
N THR A 383 29.74 14.85 9.61
CA THR A 383 28.39 15.23 9.14
C THR A 383 28.09 16.67 9.58
N LYS A 384 27.43 17.41 8.72
CA LYS A 384 26.92 18.76 9.00
C LYS A 384 25.41 18.77 9.28
N ALA A 385 24.75 17.66 9.00
CA ALA A 385 23.36 17.37 9.33
C ALA A 385 23.30 16.18 10.28
N PHE A 386 22.21 16.03 11.03
CA PHE A 386 21.92 14.77 11.71
C PHE A 386 21.77 13.66 10.68
N PHE A 387 22.19 12.45 11.04
CA PHE A 387 22.20 11.32 10.13
C PHE A 387 21.49 10.13 10.76
N GLY A 388 20.58 9.48 10.04
CA GLY A 388 19.82 8.34 10.52
C GLY A 388 19.82 7.19 9.52
N ILE A 389 19.93 5.96 10.05
CA ILE A 389 20.01 4.73 9.27
C ILE A 389 18.95 3.74 9.77
N ASN A 390 18.13 3.21 8.87
CA ASN A 390 17.19 2.11 9.16
C ASN A 390 17.58 0.88 8.33
N PRO A 391 18.17 -0.18 8.90
CA PRO A 391 18.32 -1.46 8.20
C PRO A 391 16.96 -2.07 7.82
N GLY A 392 16.91 -2.81 6.72
CA GLY A 392 15.65 -3.32 6.18
C GLY A 392 15.06 -4.52 6.92
N SER A 393 15.93 -5.34 7.51
CA SER A 393 15.56 -6.56 8.22
C SER A 393 16.64 -6.96 9.21
N GLU A 394 16.34 -7.90 10.10
CA GLU A 394 17.34 -8.49 10.98
C GLU A 394 18.46 -9.17 10.16
N GLN A 395 18.13 -9.81 9.04
CA GLN A 395 19.15 -10.39 8.16
C GLN A 395 20.11 -9.33 7.61
N VAL A 396 19.58 -8.20 7.15
CA VAL A 396 20.41 -7.08 6.69
C VAL A 396 21.21 -6.46 7.85
N ARG A 397 20.56 -6.24 9.00
CA ARG A 397 21.20 -5.64 10.17
C ARG A 397 22.39 -6.47 10.68
N TYR A 398 22.19 -7.77 10.94
CA TYR A 398 23.24 -8.66 11.39
C TYR A 398 24.40 -8.73 10.39
N THR A 399 24.07 -8.81 9.09
CA THR A 399 25.10 -8.87 8.04
C THR A 399 25.87 -7.55 7.92
N ALA A 400 25.20 -6.40 7.98
CA ALA A 400 25.82 -5.07 7.94
C ALA A 400 26.68 -4.79 9.19
N GLU A 401 26.25 -5.26 10.37
CA GLU A 401 27.01 -5.19 11.61
C GLU A 401 28.30 -6.03 11.51
N ARG A 402 28.19 -7.30 11.09
CA ARG A 402 29.34 -8.19 10.87
C ARG A 402 30.36 -7.58 9.91
N ASP A 403 29.89 -6.95 8.84
CA ASP A 403 30.75 -6.38 7.80
C ASP A 403 31.22 -4.94 8.13
N GLY A 404 30.86 -4.43 9.32
CA GLY A 404 31.34 -3.18 9.90
C GLY A 404 30.65 -1.91 9.38
N PHE A 405 29.55 -2.01 8.62
CA PHE A 405 28.90 -0.83 8.05
C PHE A 405 28.24 0.03 9.14
N LEU A 406 27.59 -0.62 10.14
CA LEU A 406 26.95 0.12 11.23
C LEU A 406 27.98 0.87 12.07
N ASP A 407 29.12 0.27 12.37
CA ASP A 407 30.25 0.92 13.08
C ASP A 407 30.76 2.16 12.34
N ILE A 408 30.84 2.11 11.00
CA ILE A 408 31.24 3.25 10.17
C ILE A 408 30.25 4.39 10.30
N PHE A 409 28.96 4.10 10.22
CA PHE A 409 27.90 5.11 10.39
C PHE A 409 27.90 5.71 11.81
N GLU A 410 28.02 4.89 12.85
CA GLU A 410 28.08 5.35 14.24
C GLU A 410 29.31 6.25 14.52
N LYS A 411 30.45 5.99 13.92
CA LYS A 411 31.65 6.88 13.99
C LYS A 411 31.42 8.23 13.36
N LEU A 412 30.43 8.38 12.50
CA LEU A 412 29.97 9.67 11.95
C LEU A 412 28.77 10.25 12.72
N ASP A 413 28.52 9.82 13.98
CA ASP A 413 27.39 10.21 14.80
C ASP A 413 26.02 9.88 14.18
N ALA A 414 25.95 8.90 13.27
CA ALA A 414 24.69 8.44 12.71
C ALA A 414 23.89 7.64 13.76
N LYS A 415 22.60 7.89 13.81
CA LYS A 415 21.67 7.17 14.66
C LYS A 415 21.11 5.97 13.91
N VAL A 416 21.31 4.76 14.44
CA VAL A 416 20.69 3.54 13.90
C VAL A 416 19.32 3.37 14.56
N PHE A 417 18.27 3.33 13.73
CA PHE A 417 16.88 3.11 14.15
C PHE A 417 16.48 1.64 14.01
N THR A 418 15.33 1.29 14.58
CA THR A 418 14.74 -0.05 14.46
C THR A 418 14.40 -0.37 12.99
N ASN A 419 14.48 -1.66 12.63
CA ASN A 419 14.09 -2.19 11.32
C ASN A 419 12.57 -2.08 11.13
N ALA A 420 12.10 -0.88 10.82
CA ALA A 420 10.68 -0.53 10.75
C ALA A 420 10.46 0.61 9.76
N CYS A 421 9.21 0.86 9.39
CA CYS A 421 8.87 1.97 8.48
C CYS A 421 9.19 3.35 9.08
N GLY A 422 9.07 3.52 10.39
CA GLY A 422 9.51 4.69 11.15
C GLY A 422 9.21 6.05 10.49
N PRO A 423 10.24 6.88 10.21
CA PRO A 423 10.04 8.20 9.64
C PRO A 423 9.32 8.22 8.28
N CYS A 424 9.42 7.15 7.50
CA CYS A 424 8.78 7.06 6.18
C CYS A 424 7.26 7.19 6.24
N ILE A 425 6.64 6.73 7.34
CA ILE A 425 5.19 6.78 7.55
C ILE A 425 4.76 7.80 8.59
N GLY A 426 5.66 8.68 9.03
CA GLY A 426 5.37 9.67 10.06
C GLY A 426 5.46 9.12 11.49
N GLN A 427 5.96 7.92 11.68
CA GLN A 427 6.31 7.37 12.99
C GLN A 427 7.72 7.84 13.38
N TRP A 428 7.85 9.15 13.57
CA TRP A 428 9.10 9.81 13.93
C TRP A 428 8.86 10.94 14.93
N ALA A 429 9.42 10.80 16.11
CA ALA A 429 9.44 11.84 17.13
C ALA A 429 10.68 12.71 16.94
N ARG A 430 10.72 13.49 15.86
CA ARG A 430 11.80 14.43 15.58
C ARG A 430 11.81 15.54 16.63
N GLU A 431 12.92 15.65 17.36
CA GLU A 431 13.13 16.70 18.35
C GLU A 431 13.75 17.96 17.72
N GLY A 432 13.47 19.15 18.29
CA GLY A 432 14.12 20.41 17.95
C GLY A 432 13.65 21.11 16.68
N ALA A 433 12.70 20.57 15.94
CA ALA A 433 12.16 21.24 14.76
C ALA A 433 11.17 22.34 15.14
N ASP A 434 11.47 23.59 14.80
CA ASP A 434 10.49 24.68 14.91
C ASP A 434 9.42 24.53 13.83
N LYS A 435 8.15 24.43 14.24
CA LYS A 435 7.00 24.31 13.32
C LYS A 435 6.67 25.63 12.60
N GLN A 436 7.27 26.74 13.00
CA GLN A 436 7.08 28.06 12.41
C GLN A 436 8.12 28.35 11.32
N GLU A 437 9.26 27.66 11.33
CA GLU A 437 10.36 27.91 10.41
C GLU A 437 10.45 26.86 9.30
N LYS A 438 10.80 27.33 8.09
CA LYS A 438 11.13 26.44 6.98
C LYS A 438 12.43 25.72 7.26
N ASN A 439 12.44 24.41 7.06
CA ASN A 439 13.63 23.58 7.17
C ASN A 439 13.65 22.52 6.06
N SER A 440 14.80 21.92 5.81
CA SER A 440 14.93 20.86 4.81
C SER A 440 15.51 19.58 5.42
N ILE A 441 14.96 18.44 4.95
CA ILE A 441 15.50 17.10 5.16
C ILE A 441 15.67 16.39 3.83
N ILE A 442 16.63 15.47 3.77
CA ILE A 442 16.79 14.59 2.62
C ILE A 442 16.75 13.15 3.06
N HIS A 443 16.08 12.28 2.28
CA HIS A 443 15.96 10.88 2.64
C HIS A 443 15.89 9.96 1.40
N SER A 444 16.21 8.70 1.60
CA SER A 444 16.11 7.68 0.56
C SER A 444 14.74 6.97 0.51
N PHE A 445 13.75 7.46 1.26
CA PHE A 445 12.40 6.90 1.31
C PHE A 445 11.65 7.09 -0.01
N ASN A 446 10.37 6.78 -0.03
CA ASN A 446 9.53 6.85 -1.22
C ASN A 446 8.67 8.11 -1.30
N ARG A 447 8.20 8.67 -0.17
CA ARG A 447 7.23 9.77 -0.10
C ARG A 447 7.77 10.98 0.63
N ASN A 448 7.46 12.17 0.09
CA ASN A 448 7.89 13.46 0.65
C ASN A 448 6.75 14.49 0.71
N PHE A 449 5.50 14.04 0.79
CA PHE A 449 4.35 14.95 0.94
C PHE A 449 4.47 15.79 2.22
N ALA A 450 3.82 16.95 2.21
CA ALA A 450 3.77 17.83 3.37
C ALA A 450 3.31 17.09 4.64
N LYS A 451 3.99 17.29 5.76
CA LYS A 451 3.74 16.63 7.05
C LYS A 451 4.02 15.11 7.09
N ARG A 452 4.49 14.51 6.00
CA ARG A 452 4.60 13.05 5.92
C ARG A 452 5.61 12.47 6.91
N ALA A 453 6.80 13.07 7.03
CA ALA A 453 7.89 12.51 7.84
C ALA A 453 7.74 12.82 9.34
N ASP A 454 7.52 14.09 9.70
CA ASP A 454 7.58 14.60 11.08
C ASP A 454 6.32 15.36 11.54
N GLY A 455 5.27 15.38 10.73
CA GLY A 455 4.04 16.13 11.02
C GLY A 455 4.17 17.65 10.88
N ASN A 456 5.34 18.18 10.51
CA ASN A 456 5.60 19.61 10.35
C ASN A 456 5.29 20.09 8.92
N PRO A 457 4.37 21.04 8.72
CA PRO A 457 4.01 21.54 7.39
C PRO A 457 5.15 22.33 6.70
N ASN A 458 6.12 22.83 7.47
CA ASN A 458 7.24 23.63 6.99
C ASN A 458 8.52 22.81 6.71
N THR A 459 8.47 21.50 6.90
CA THR A 459 9.57 20.61 6.53
C THR A 459 9.52 20.33 5.03
N HIS A 460 10.54 20.83 4.32
CA HIS A 460 10.79 20.55 2.91
C HIS A 460 11.55 19.21 2.81
N ALA A 461 10.85 18.15 2.51
CA ALA A 461 11.44 16.82 2.40
C ALA A 461 11.80 16.52 0.93
N PHE A 462 13.03 16.05 0.73
CA PHE A 462 13.59 15.69 -0.57
C PHE A 462 13.92 14.21 -0.62
N VAL A 463 13.82 13.61 -1.79
CA VAL A 463 14.07 12.18 -2.03
C VAL A 463 15.26 12.01 -2.96
N ALA A 464 16.22 11.18 -2.55
CA ALA A 464 17.40 10.86 -3.36
C ALA A 464 17.88 9.42 -3.10
N SER A 465 18.91 8.98 -3.81
CA SER A 465 19.59 7.71 -3.53
C SER A 465 20.32 7.76 -2.18
N PRO A 466 20.58 6.59 -1.53
CA PRO A 466 21.34 6.52 -0.27
C PRO A 466 22.71 7.22 -0.34
N GLU A 467 23.40 7.10 -1.47
CA GLU A 467 24.72 7.68 -1.72
C GLU A 467 24.65 9.21 -1.71
N ILE A 468 23.66 9.76 -2.39
CA ILE A 468 23.42 11.22 -2.42
C ILE A 468 22.96 11.71 -1.05
N VAL A 469 22.11 10.97 -0.34
CA VAL A 469 21.72 11.31 1.04
C VAL A 469 22.94 11.39 1.96
N ALA A 470 23.86 10.40 1.88
CA ALA A 470 25.09 10.39 2.66
C ALA A 470 26.00 11.60 2.33
N ALA A 471 26.22 11.87 1.05
CA ALA A 471 27.04 13.02 0.60
C ALA A 471 26.46 14.37 1.06
N ILE A 472 25.13 14.53 0.96
CA ILE A 472 24.42 15.74 1.38
C ILE A 472 24.44 15.87 2.92
N ALA A 473 24.31 14.78 3.69
CA ALA A 473 24.41 14.83 5.15
C ALA A 473 25.83 15.26 5.61
N ILE A 474 26.87 14.82 4.91
CA ILE A 474 28.27 15.22 5.17
C ILE A 474 28.49 16.68 4.80
N SER A 475 28.01 17.14 3.64
CA SER A 475 28.17 18.53 3.20
C SER A 475 27.30 19.53 4.02
N GLY A 476 26.10 19.10 4.47
CA GLY A 476 25.09 19.95 5.09
C GLY A 476 24.35 20.87 4.11
N ASP A 477 24.60 20.73 2.83
CA ASP A 477 24.14 21.60 1.74
C ASP A 477 23.40 20.81 0.67
N LEU A 478 22.09 21.06 0.50
CA LEU A 478 21.27 20.39 -0.49
C LEU A 478 21.69 20.67 -1.94
N GLY A 479 22.40 21.77 -2.18
CA GLY A 479 22.94 22.13 -3.50
C GLY A 479 24.31 21.55 -3.81
N PHE A 480 24.87 20.72 -2.92
CA PHE A 480 26.18 20.09 -3.13
C PHE A 480 26.09 19.01 -4.23
N ASN A 481 26.99 19.11 -5.22
CA ASN A 481 27.14 18.10 -6.26
C ASN A 481 28.41 17.28 -6.01
N PRO A 482 28.32 16.02 -5.55
CA PRO A 482 29.51 15.23 -5.23
C PRO A 482 30.39 14.89 -6.43
N GLU A 483 29.89 15.01 -7.65
CA GLU A 483 30.68 14.77 -8.87
C GLU A 483 31.68 15.92 -9.17
N THR A 484 31.32 17.16 -8.80
CA THR A 484 32.10 18.36 -9.17
C THR A 484 32.69 19.09 -8.00
N ASP A 485 31.98 19.09 -6.84
CA ASP A 485 32.29 19.97 -5.73
C ASP A 485 33.29 19.34 -4.74
N SER A 486 33.99 20.19 -4.00
CA SER A 486 34.90 19.82 -2.92
C SER A 486 34.34 20.26 -1.57
N LEU A 487 34.80 19.63 -0.51
CA LEU A 487 34.49 19.94 0.88
C LEU A 487 35.76 20.39 1.63
N VAL A 488 35.60 21.28 2.60
CA VAL A 488 36.69 21.63 3.52
C VAL A 488 36.58 20.73 4.75
N ASN A 489 37.63 19.94 4.99
CA ASN A 489 37.67 19.01 6.12
C ASN A 489 38.00 19.70 7.45
N ASN A 490 37.94 18.97 8.57
CA ASN A 490 38.20 19.48 9.91
C ASN A 490 39.64 19.98 10.13
N LEU A 491 40.56 19.72 9.18
CA LEU A 491 41.95 20.22 9.18
C LEU A 491 42.11 21.45 8.27
N GLY A 492 41.04 22.00 7.72
CA GLY A 492 41.04 23.15 6.82
C GLY A 492 41.54 22.83 5.40
N LYS A 493 41.61 21.55 5.02
CA LYS A 493 42.04 21.12 3.67
C LYS A 493 40.84 20.87 2.79
N GLU A 494 40.95 21.26 1.54
CA GLU A 494 39.99 20.91 0.50
C GLU A 494 40.15 19.43 0.11
N VAL A 495 39.04 18.69 0.13
CA VAL A 495 38.94 17.27 -0.20
C VAL A 495 37.72 17.00 -1.05
N LYS A 496 37.80 15.99 -1.91
CA LYS A 496 36.66 15.55 -2.76
C LYS A 496 36.22 14.14 -2.34
N LEU A 497 34.93 13.91 -2.34
CA LEU A 497 34.38 12.55 -2.22
C LEU A 497 34.54 11.84 -3.57
N GLU A 498 34.89 10.57 -3.52
CA GLU A 498 35.00 9.70 -4.70
C GLU A 498 33.69 8.93 -4.88
N GLU A 499 33.50 8.36 -6.08
CA GLU A 499 32.34 7.55 -6.40
C GLU A 499 32.10 6.45 -5.37
N PRO A 500 30.82 6.16 -5.02
CA PRO A 500 30.49 5.10 -4.06
C PRO A 500 30.92 3.73 -4.61
N THR A 501 31.47 2.91 -3.73
CA THR A 501 31.74 1.50 -3.98
C THR A 501 30.88 0.65 -3.05
N GLY A 502 30.67 -0.63 -3.36
CA GLY A 502 29.89 -1.50 -2.51
C GLY A 502 29.62 -2.85 -3.16
N TRP A 503 28.93 -3.69 -2.42
CA TRP A 503 28.61 -5.04 -2.81
C TRP A 503 27.09 -5.18 -3.04
N GLU A 504 26.71 -5.76 -4.17
CA GLU A 504 25.33 -6.15 -4.45
C GLU A 504 24.81 -7.16 -3.41
N LEU A 505 25.66 -8.15 -3.11
CA LEU A 505 25.38 -9.22 -2.15
C LEU A 505 26.57 -9.37 -1.20
N PRO A 506 26.37 -9.80 0.04
CA PRO A 506 27.47 -9.97 0.99
C PRO A 506 28.45 -11.06 0.52
N PRO A 507 29.76 -10.75 0.38
CA PRO A 507 30.75 -11.72 -0.12
C PRO A 507 30.88 -12.98 0.74
N LYS A 508 30.53 -12.87 2.03
CA LYS A 508 30.54 -13.99 3.01
C LYS A 508 29.16 -14.64 3.18
N GLY A 509 28.19 -14.29 2.34
CA GLY A 509 26.79 -14.68 2.51
C GLY A 509 26.07 -13.85 3.57
N PHE A 510 24.73 -13.92 3.57
CA PHE A 510 23.92 -13.33 4.62
C PHE A 510 24.09 -14.08 5.95
N GLU A 511 24.03 -13.34 7.05
CA GLU A 511 24.07 -13.86 8.40
C GLU A 511 22.88 -13.33 9.19
N VAL A 512 22.30 -14.18 10.03
CA VAL A 512 21.22 -13.82 10.93
C VAL A 512 21.16 -14.85 12.08
N ASP A 513 21.07 -14.36 13.30
CA ASP A 513 20.88 -15.19 14.48
C ASP A 513 19.39 -15.50 14.73
N ASP A 514 18.56 -14.47 14.88
CA ASP A 514 17.10 -14.58 14.95
C ASP A 514 16.45 -13.65 13.92
N ARG A 515 15.70 -14.21 12.96
CA ARG A 515 14.95 -13.43 11.96
C ARG A 515 13.71 -12.76 12.55
N GLY A 516 13.29 -13.14 13.74
CA GLY A 516 12.03 -12.67 14.34
C GLY A 516 10.77 -13.30 13.73
N TYR A 517 10.88 -14.46 13.09
CA TYR A 517 9.74 -15.21 12.56
C TYR A 517 9.19 -16.22 13.56
N ILE A 518 7.87 -16.25 13.71
CA ILE A 518 7.13 -17.27 14.45
C ILE A 518 6.29 -18.08 13.46
N GLU A 519 6.58 -19.37 13.39
CA GLU A 519 5.80 -20.32 12.62
C GLU A 519 4.49 -20.62 13.37
N PRO A 520 3.33 -20.64 12.69
CA PRO A 520 2.08 -21.03 13.34
C PRO A 520 2.07 -22.53 13.67
N ASP A 521 1.35 -22.91 14.72
CA ASP A 521 1.12 -24.31 15.06
C ASP A 521 0.46 -25.05 13.88
N GLU A 522 0.79 -26.33 13.69
CA GLU A 522 0.15 -27.17 12.66
C GLU A 522 -1.37 -27.25 12.87
N ASP A 523 -1.81 -27.33 14.12
CA ASP A 523 -3.21 -27.30 14.53
C ASP A 523 -3.49 -26.14 15.48
N GLY A 524 -4.01 -25.04 14.94
CA GLY A 524 -4.44 -23.85 15.68
C GLY A 524 -5.82 -23.98 16.34
N SER A 525 -6.50 -25.11 16.28
CA SER A 525 -7.88 -25.28 16.77
C SER A 525 -8.05 -24.90 18.25
N ASN A 526 -7.05 -25.22 19.06
CA ASN A 526 -7.03 -24.98 20.51
C ASN A 526 -6.41 -23.61 20.89
N VAL A 527 -5.92 -22.85 19.92
CA VAL A 527 -5.36 -21.52 20.18
C VAL A 527 -6.47 -20.53 20.49
N GLU A 528 -6.38 -19.87 21.63
CA GLU A 528 -7.27 -18.80 22.02
C GLU A 528 -6.76 -17.45 21.49
N VAL A 529 -7.60 -16.72 20.78
CA VAL A 529 -7.27 -15.37 20.29
C VAL A 529 -7.36 -14.37 21.43
N VAL A 530 -6.29 -13.63 21.67
CA VAL A 530 -6.17 -12.70 22.79
C VAL A 530 -6.77 -11.33 22.41
N ILE A 531 -7.95 -11.04 22.93
CA ILE A 531 -8.59 -9.71 22.86
C ILE A 531 -9.08 -9.35 24.26
N ASN A 532 -8.58 -8.25 24.81
CA ASN A 532 -9.08 -7.74 26.08
C ASN A 532 -10.48 -7.15 25.88
N PRO A 533 -11.53 -7.64 26.58
CA PRO A 533 -12.89 -7.11 26.42
C PRO A 533 -13.06 -5.63 26.78
N GLU A 534 -12.15 -5.06 27.57
CA GLU A 534 -12.14 -3.65 27.94
C GLU A 534 -11.20 -2.79 27.08
N SER A 535 -10.61 -3.38 26.01
CA SER A 535 -9.73 -2.64 25.11
C SER A 535 -10.48 -1.50 24.43
N LYS A 536 -9.78 -0.39 24.26
CA LYS A 536 -10.27 0.74 23.43
C LYS A 536 -9.74 0.68 22.00
N ARG A 537 -8.80 -0.24 21.72
CA ARG A 537 -8.11 -0.37 20.43
C ARG A 537 -8.57 -1.59 19.63
N LEU A 538 -9.03 -2.64 20.30
CA LEU A 538 -9.44 -3.91 19.69
C LEU A 538 -10.84 -4.30 20.17
N GLU A 539 -11.67 -4.78 19.27
CA GLU A 539 -13.02 -5.29 19.57
C GLU A 539 -13.31 -6.49 18.68
N LYS A 540 -13.80 -7.57 19.29
CA LYS A 540 -14.32 -8.71 18.53
C LYS A 540 -15.56 -8.26 17.74
N LEU A 541 -15.54 -8.44 16.44
CA LEU A 541 -16.65 -8.05 15.59
C LEU A 541 -17.83 -9.00 15.75
N GLU A 542 -19.03 -8.42 15.86
CA GLU A 542 -20.29 -9.16 15.75
C GLU A 542 -20.75 -9.20 14.28
N PRO A 543 -21.22 -10.35 13.78
CA PRO A 543 -21.75 -10.45 12.42
C PRO A 543 -22.93 -9.49 12.21
N PHE A 544 -22.98 -8.84 11.05
CA PHE A 544 -24.13 -8.02 10.70
C PHE A 544 -25.38 -8.87 10.53
N VAL A 545 -26.52 -8.35 11.01
CA VAL A 545 -27.80 -9.06 10.96
C VAL A 545 -28.23 -9.22 9.50
N PRO A 546 -28.64 -10.44 9.09
CA PRO A 546 -29.21 -10.71 7.78
C PRO A 546 -30.47 -9.86 7.49
N TRP A 547 -30.76 -9.68 6.22
CA TRP A 547 -32.02 -9.04 5.82
C TRP A 547 -33.22 -9.88 6.25
N ASP A 548 -34.22 -9.25 6.81
CA ASP A 548 -35.42 -9.92 7.35
C ASP A 548 -36.50 -10.26 6.28
N GLY A 549 -36.17 -10.03 4.99
CA GLY A 549 -37.11 -10.27 3.87
C GLY A 549 -38.17 -9.21 3.71
N LYS A 550 -38.13 -8.10 4.45
CA LYS A 550 -39.15 -7.04 4.39
C LYS A 550 -38.63 -5.81 3.63
N ASN A 551 -39.54 -4.98 3.18
CA ASN A 551 -39.22 -3.66 2.67
C ASN A 551 -38.61 -2.79 3.77
N ILE A 552 -37.66 -1.93 3.42
CA ILE A 552 -37.21 -0.87 4.32
C ILE A 552 -38.22 0.27 4.24
N THR A 553 -38.88 0.55 5.35
CA THR A 553 -39.89 1.62 5.43
C THR A 553 -39.58 2.57 6.57
N GLY A 554 -39.90 3.84 6.38
CA GLY A 554 -39.69 4.86 7.40
C GLY A 554 -38.23 5.22 7.65
N ALA A 555 -37.32 4.87 6.74
CA ALA A 555 -35.90 5.20 6.89
C ALA A 555 -35.69 6.72 6.78
N LYS A 556 -34.87 7.27 7.66
CA LYS A 556 -34.61 8.71 7.74
C LYS A 556 -33.36 9.12 6.93
N LEU A 557 -33.40 10.30 6.32
CA LEU A 557 -32.19 10.89 5.76
C LEU A 557 -31.21 11.18 6.90
N LEU A 558 -30.02 10.59 6.83
CA LEU A 558 -28.94 10.93 7.75
C LEU A 558 -28.23 12.19 7.28
N ILE A 559 -27.70 12.15 6.06
CA ILE A 559 -27.03 13.28 5.43
C ILE A 559 -27.21 13.22 3.91
N LYS A 560 -27.37 14.38 3.29
CA LYS A 560 -27.21 14.59 1.86
C LYS A 560 -25.85 15.27 1.66
N ALA A 561 -24.85 14.49 1.22
CA ALA A 561 -23.51 15.00 0.99
C ALA A 561 -23.43 15.85 -0.26
N PHE A 562 -22.80 17.02 -0.17
CA PHE A 562 -22.63 17.97 -1.27
C PHE A 562 -21.25 17.83 -1.88
N GLY A 563 -21.20 17.65 -3.19
CA GLY A 563 -19.98 17.58 -3.97
C GLY A 563 -19.11 16.38 -3.58
N LYS A 564 -17.79 16.56 -3.60
CA LYS A 564 -16.83 15.48 -3.36
C LYS A 564 -16.92 14.89 -1.95
N CYS A 565 -17.24 13.60 -1.84
CA CYS A 565 -17.22 12.85 -0.59
C CYS A 565 -16.30 11.64 -0.72
N THR A 566 -15.07 11.77 -0.22
CA THR A 566 -14.02 10.74 -0.29
C THR A 566 -14.11 9.77 0.88
N THR A 567 -13.36 8.66 0.81
CA THR A 567 -13.23 7.75 1.97
C THR A 567 -12.63 8.44 3.20
N ASP A 568 -11.81 9.51 3.02
CA ASP A 568 -11.33 10.34 4.12
C ASP A 568 -12.42 11.21 4.76
N HIS A 569 -13.46 11.57 4.02
CA HIS A 569 -14.62 12.28 4.57
C HIS A 569 -15.57 11.34 5.31
N ILE A 570 -15.58 10.05 4.96
CA ILE A 570 -16.45 9.03 5.56
C ILE A 570 -15.79 8.42 6.79
N SER A 571 -14.51 8.02 6.70
CA SER A 571 -13.71 7.43 7.77
C SER A 571 -12.32 8.06 7.76
N MET A 572 -12.13 9.05 8.61
CA MET A 572 -10.88 9.85 8.63
C MET A 572 -9.69 9.05 9.14
N ALA A 573 -8.52 9.39 8.62
CA ALA A 573 -7.22 8.94 9.11
C ALA A 573 -6.73 9.81 10.31
N GLY A 574 -5.42 9.88 10.52
CA GLY A 574 -4.78 10.67 11.58
C GLY A 574 -5.00 10.05 12.96
N PRO A 575 -5.46 10.81 13.98
CA PRO A 575 -5.62 10.30 15.35
C PRO A 575 -6.56 9.08 15.48
N TRP A 576 -7.45 8.88 14.52
CA TRP A 576 -8.41 7.78 14.51
C TRP A 576 -7.78 6.44 14.19
N LEU A 577 -6.60 6.42 13.57
CA LEU A 577 -5.90 5.19 13.19
C LEU A 577 -5.62 4.24 14.37
N ARG A 578 -5.50 4.76 15.57
CA ARG A 578 -5.33 3.96 16.79
C ARG A 578 -6.55 3.08 17.14
N TYR A 579 -7.72 3.40 16.57
CA TYR A 579 -8.97 2.66 16.80
C TYR A 579 -9.31 1.69 15.65
N ARG A 580 -8.40 1.47 14.70
CA ARG A 580 -8.65 0.62 13.53
C ARG A 580 -9.15 -0.79 13.86
N GLY A 581 -8.74 -1.34 15.00
CA GLY A 581 -9.19 -2.65 15.47
C GLY A 581 -10.48 -2.60 16.32
N HIS A 582 -11.10 -1.41 16.52
CA HIS A 582 -12.28 -1.25 17.36
C HIS A 582 -13.39 -0.52 16.61
N LEU A 583 -14.32 -1.27 16.01
CA LEU A 583 -15.31 -0.74 15.10
C LEU A 583 -16.21 0.33 15.74
N ASP A 584 -16.66 0.12 16.99
CA ASP A 584 -17.51 1.11 17.65
C ASP A 584 -16.76 2.42 17.95
N ASN A 585 -15.51 2.36 18.41
CA ASN A 585 -14.74 3.56 18.71
C ASN A 585 -14.36 4.35 17.45
N ILE A 586 -13.94 3.67 16.36
CA ILE A 586 -13.61 4.36 15.11
C ILE A 586 -14.85 4.97 14.47
N SER A 587 -16.03 4.37 14.68
CA SER A 587 -17.30 4.89 14.14
C SER A 587 -17.69 6.28 14.67
N ASN A 588 -16.99 6.80 15.70
CA ASN A 588 -17.16 8.19 16.14
C ASN A 588 -16.59 9.21 15.13
N ASN A 589 -15.91 8.76 14.06
CA ASN A 589 -15.50 9.62 12.95
C ASN A 589 -16.36 9.45 11.69
N CYS A 590 -17.41 8.65 11.74
CA CYS A 590 -18.26 8.32 10.59
C CYS A 590 -18.88 9.58 9.98
N LEU A 591 -18.54 9.87 8.71
CA LEU A 591 -19.07 10.99 7.91
C LEU A 591 -18.80 12.40 8.47
N ILE A 592 -17.90 12.56 9.46
CA ILE A 592 -17.61 13.89 10.03
C ILE A 592 -16.93 14.85 9.04
N GLY A 593 -16.34 14.34 7.96
CA GLY A 593 -15.75 15.13 6.89
C GLY A 593 -16.71 15.43 5.74
N ALA A 594 -17.89 14.80 5.69
CA ALA A 594 -18.87 15.02 4.64
C ALA A 594 -19.55 16.41 4.81
N VAL A 595 -19.68 17.13 3.70
CA VAL A 595 -20.32 18.47 3.69
C VAL A 595 -21.82 18.28 3.52
N ASN A 596 -22.61 18.75 4.46
CA ASN A 596 -24.07 18.72 4.38
C ASN A 596 -24.59 19.68 3.28
N ALA A 597 -25.40 19.17 2.36
CA ALA A 597 -25.94 19.93 1.23
C ALA A 597 -26.82 21.12 1.64
N TYR A 598 -27.50 21.05 2.79
CA TYR A 598 -28.47 22.05 3.22
C TYR A 598 -27.80 23.25 3.91
N ASN A 599 -26.82 23.01 4.76
CA ASN A 599 -26.16 24.09 5.54
C ASN A 599 -24.69 24.33 5.19
N LYS A 600 -24.11 23.54 4.26
CA LYS A 600 -22.72 23.61 3.81
C LYS A 600 -21.66 23.42 4.91
N LYS A 601 -22.02 22.82 6.03
CA LYS A 601 -21.13 22.52 7.16
C LYS A 601 -20.73 21.05 7.16
N THR A 602 -19.61 20.74 7.76
CA THR A 602 -19.16 19.38 8.07
C THR A 602 -19.57 19.02 9.50
N ASN A 603 -19.81 17.72 9.75
CA ASN A 603 -20.21 17.19 11.04
C ASN A 603 -21.38 17.94 11.69
N PHE A 604 -22.37 18.39 10.91
CA PHE A 604 -23.47 19.19 11.40
C PHE A 604 -24.74 18.88 10.58
N ILE A 605 -25.59 18.00 11.13
CA ILE A 605 -26.83 17.53 10.50
C ILE A 605 -28.03 17.73 11.44
N LYS A 606 -29.22 17.70 10.89
CA LYS A 606 -30.48 17.81 11.65
C LYS A 606 -30.97 16.44 12.11
N SER A 607 -31.29 16.32 13.38
CA SER A 607 -32.02 15.17 13.92
C SER A 607 -33.51 15.29 13.59
N GLN A 608 -34.07 14.31 12.89
CA GLN A 608 -35.53 14.27 12.65
C GLN A 608 -36.31 13.80 13.87
N LEU A 609 -35.65 13.45 15.01
CA LEU A 609 -36.34 13.07 16.26
C LEU A 609 -36.75 14.30 17.07
N ASN A 610 -35.94 15.34 17.09
CA ASN A 610 -36.18 16.52 17.92
C ASN A 610 -35.99 17.85 17.16
N GLY A 611 -35.57 17.82 15.91
CA GLY A 611 -35.31 19.00 15.07
C GLY A 611 -34.01 19.74 15.37
N GLU A 612 -33.19 19.25 16.32
CA GLU A 612 -31.92 19.88 16.69
C GLU A 612 -30.79 19.49 15.73
N TYR A 613 -29.79 20.35 15.60
CA TYR A 613 -28.58 20.08 14.83
C TYR A 613 -27.46 19.59 15.75
N GLY A 614 -26.73 18.56 15.28
CA GLY A 614 -25.61 17.95 16.01
C GLY A 614 -24.65 17.22 15.09
N GLY A 615 -23.67 16.55 15.68
CA GLY A 615 -22.70 15.75 14.98
C GLY A 615 -23.31 14.51 14.32
N VAL A 616 -22.73 14.08 13.19
CA VAL A 616 -23.28 12.96 12.41
C VAL A 616 -23.25 11.64 13.22
N PRO A 617 -22.13 11.24 13.86
CA PRO A 617 -22.10 10.01 14.63
C PRO A 617 -23.05 10.01 15.83
N GLU A 618 -23.17 11.14 16.53
CA GLU A 618 -24.04 11.28 17.71
C GLU A 618 -25.51 11.09 17.33
N ILE A 619 -25.97 11.80 16.29
CA ILE A 619 -27.37 11.67 15.80
C ILE A 619 -27.61 10.28 15.25
N GLN A 620 -26.66 9.69 14.52
CA GLN A 620 -26.81 8.33 13.99
C GLN A 620 -26.89 7.28 15.12
N ARG A 621 -26.14 7.46 16.22
CA ARG A 621 -26.26 6.59 17.41
C ARG A 621 -27.63 6.71 18.06
N GLU A 622 -28.25 7.88 18.09
CA GLU A 622 -29.62 8.05 18.56
C GLU A 622 -30.61 7.32 17.66
N TYR A 623 -30.47 7.40 16.34
CA TYR A 623 -31.30 6.64 15.41
C TYR A 623 -31.15 5.13 15.62
N LYS A 624 -29.91 4.64 15.74
CA LYS A 624 -29.63 3.22 16.02
C LYS A 624 -30.30 2.75 17.32
N LYS A 625 -30.20 3.54 18.40
CA LYS A 625 -30.81 3.24 19.69
C LYS A 625 -32.34 3.13 19.62
N ASN A 626 -32.94 3.89 18.71
CA ASN A 626 -34.39 3.88 18.46
C ASN A 626 -34.79 2.90 17.34
N ASN A 627 -33.87 2.04 16.86
CA ASN A 627 -34.12 1.08 15.76
C ASN A 627 -34.58 1.74 14.45
N ILE A 628 -34.13 2.96 14.19
CA ILE A 628 -34.46 3.70 12.97
C ILE A 628 -33.36 3.46 11.94
N SER A 629 -33.74 2.92 10.78
CA SER A 629 -32.85 2.81 9.62
C SER A 629 -32.60 4.17 8.99
N THR A 630 -31.41 4.37 8.45
CA THR A 630 -31.05 5.63 7.80
C THR A 630 -30.52 5.44 6.39
N VAL A 631 -30.58 6.53 5.61
CA VAL A 631 -30.12 6.64 4.23
C VAL A 631 -29.06 7.74 4.16
N VAL A 632 -27.98 7.47 3.46
CA VAL A 632 -27.00 8.49 3.06
C VAL A 632 -27.20 8.80 1.58
N VAL A 633 -27.26 10.07 1.23
CA VAL A 633 -27.35 10.52 -0.15
C VAL A 633 -26.05 11.24 -0.53
N GLY A 634 -25.48 10.92 -1.69
CA GLY A 634 -24.21 11.49 -2.15
C GLY A 634 -24.26 11.99 -3.58
N ASP A 635 -23.24 12.72 -3.95
CA ASP A 635 -23.02 13.29 -5.28
C ASP A 635 -22.17 12.34 -6.17
N HIS A 636 -21.48 12.86 -7.17
CA HIS A 636 -20.64 12.09 -8.08
C HIS A 636 -19.40 11.51 -7.39
N ASN A 637 -19.00 10.30 -7.85
CA ASN A 637 -17.78 9.60 -7.44
C ASN A 637 -17.65 9.44 -5.92
N TYR A 638 -18.78 9.13 -5.25
CA TYR A 638 -18.85 8.95 -3.80
C TYR A 638 -17.94 7.81 -3.33
N GLY A 639 -17.13 8.08 -2.29
CA GLY A 639 -16.17 7.11 -1.75
C GLY A 639 -14.85 7.03 -2.53
N GLU A 640 -14.53 8.02 -3.38
CA GLU A 640 -13.21 8.14 -4.01
C GLU A 640 -12.09 8.17 -2.96
N GLY A 641 -10.93 7.63 -3.29
CA GLY A 641 -9.74 7.66 -2.44
C GLY A 641 -9.23 6.27 -2.07
N SER A 642 -8.59 6.16 -0.90
CA SER A 642 -8.02 4.90 -0.42
C SER A 642 -9.09 3.83 -0.21
N SER A 643 -8.75 2.56 -0.54
CA SER A 643 -9.61 1.41 -0.26
C SER A 643 -9.70 1.19 1.26
N ARG A 644 -10.74 1.75 1.89
CA ARG A 644 -10.98 1.64 3.32
C ARG A 644 -12.29 0.89 3.57
N GLU A 645 -12.17 -0.31 4.09
CA GLU A 645 -13.30 -1.12 4.56
C GLU A 645 -14.08 -0.40 5.65
N HIS A 646 -13.42 0.35 6.53
CA HIS A 646 -14.04 1.14 7.59
C HIS A 646 -15.08 2.12 7.05
N ALA A 647 -14.83 2.74 5.88
CA ALA A 647 -15.78 3.66 5.26
C ALA A 647 -17.12 2.99 4.86
N ALA A 648 -17.17 1.66 4.78
CA ALA A 648 -18.40 0.89 4.60
C ALA A 648 -18.88 0.27 5.91
N MET A 649 -17.97 -0.22 6.77
CA MET A 649 -18.31 -0.87 8.03
C MET A 649 -18.91 0.09 9.05
N GLU A 650 -18.36 1.30 9.19
CA GLU A 650 -18.81 2.30 10.16
C GLU A 650 -20.26 2.73 9.92
N PRO A 651 -20.67 3.18 8.71
CA PRO A 651 -22.07 3.48 8.45
C PRO A 651 -22.98 2.28 8.71
N ARG A 652 -22.57 1.07 8.26
CA ARG A 652 -23.34 -0.15 8.50
C ARG A 652 -23.48 -0.46 9.99
N HIS A 653 -22.40 -0.36 10.75
CA HIS A 653 -22.38 -0.56 12.20
C HIS A 653 -23.33 0.41 12.92
N LEU A 654 -23.32 1.66 12.52
CA LEU A 654 -24.17 2.68 13.11
C LEU A 654 -25.64 2.61 12.66
N GLY A 655 -26.01 1.78 11.66
CA GLY A 655 -27.39 1.54 11.26
C GLY A 655 -27.80 2.17 9.92
N VAL A 656 -26.88 2.71 9.14
CA VAL A 656 -27.14 3.08 7.74
C VAL A 656 -27.41 1.81 6.94
N ARG A 657 -28.51 1.80 6.17
CA ARG A 657 -28.93 0.63 5.37
C ARG A 657 -28.73 0.84 3.88
N VAL A 658 -28.79 2.08 3.43
CA VAL A 658 -28.77 2.42 2.02
C VAL A 658 -27.91 3.64 1.79
N VAL A 659 -27.14 3.58 0.71
CA VAL A 659 -26.40 4.73 0.16
C VAL A 659 -26.88 4.96 -1.27
N ILE A 660 -27.41 6.15 -1.57
CA ILE A 660 -27.93 6.54 -2.89
C ILE A 660 -27.08 7.69 -3.41
N VAL A 661 -26.50 7.56 -4.59
CA VAL A 661 -25.58 8.56 -5.14
C VAL A 661 -25.83 8.81 -6.64
N LYS A 662 -25.27 9.88 -7.18
CA LYS A 662 -25.20 10.06 -8.63
C LYS A 662 -24.25 9.06 -9.27
N SER A 663 -23.07 8.83 -8.67
CA SER A 663 -22.16 7.75 -9.05
C SER A 663 -21.23 7.36 -7.88
N PHE A 664 -20.77 6.11 -7.85
CA PHE A 664 -19.82 5.59 -6.89
C PHE A 664 -18.39 5.58 -7.43
N ALA A 665 -17.42 5.70 -6.54
CA ALA A 665 -16.11 5.09 -6.73
C ALA A 665 -16.27 3.57 -6.58
N ARG A 666 -15.83 2.79 -7.59
CA ARG A 666 -16.13 1.36 -7.69
C ARG A 666 -15.73 0.54 -6.47
N ILE A 667 -14.52 0.73 -5.95
CA ILE A 667 -14.03 -0.03 -4.79
C ILE A 667 -14.94 0.20 -3.59
N HIS A 668 -15.39 1.44 -3.37
CA HIS A 668 -16.28 1.76 -2.27
C HIS A 668 -17.67 1.15 -2.45
N GLU A 669 -18.21 1.15 -3.67
CA GLU A 669 -19.46 0.45 -3.99
C GLU A 669 -19.36 -1.04 -3.64
N THR A 670 -18.27 -1.70 -4.04
CA THR A 670 -18.03 -3.10 -3.72
C THR A 670 -17.93 -3.32 -2.20
N ASN A 671 -17.23 -2.43 -1.47
CA ASN A 671 -17.15 -2.52 -0.02
C ASN A 671 -18.52 -2.37 0.67
N LEU A 672 -19.38 -1.46 0.21
CA LEU A 672 -20.75 -1.33 0.71
C LEU A 672 -21.55 -2.62 0.51
N LYS A 673 -21.48 -3.22 -0.70
CA LYS A 673 -22.14 -4.49 -1.02
C LYS A 673 -21.66 -5.64 -0.14
N LYS A 674 -20.33 -5.74 0.09
CA LYS A 674 -19.72 -6.74 0.98
C LYS A 674 -20.21 -6.64 2.41
N GLN A 675 -20.54 -5.44 2.87
CA GLN A 675 -21.13 -5.22 4.21
C GLN A 675 -22.66 -5.32 4.24
N GLY A 676 -23.29 -5.85 3.20
CA GLY A 676 -24.73 -6.07 3.14
C GLY A 676 -25.58 -4.79 3.17
N MET A 677 -25.07 -3.71 2.57
CA MET A 677 -25.79 -2.46 2.38
C MET A 677 -26.33 -2.38 0.95
N LEU A 678 -27.41 -1.60 0.74
CA LEU A 678 -27.86 -1.24 -0.60
C LEU A 678 -27.05 -0.06 -1.11
N ALA A 679 -26.27 -0.29 -2.16
CA ALA A 679 -25.54 0.73 -2.91
C ALA A 679 -26.28 1.02 -4.23
N LEU A 680 -26.91 2.19 -4.34
CA LEU A 680 -27.84 2.54 -5.40
C LEU A 680 -27.39 3.82 -6.11
N THR A 681 -27.65 3.93 -7.40
CA THR A 681 -27.47 5.15 -8.16
C THR A 681 -28.81 5.69 -8.65
N PHE A 682 -28.97 6.99 -8.72
CA PHE A 682 -30.15 7.61 -9.31
C PHE A 682 -30.30 7.18 -10.76
N ASP A 683 -31.52 6.82 -11.18
CA ASP A 683 -31.83 6.59 -12.59
C ASP A 683 -31.86 7.95 -13.33
N ASN A 684 -32.42 8.96 -12.71
CA ASN A 684 -32.35 10.35 -13.15
C ASN A 684 -31.57 11.16 -12.10
N GLU A 685 -30.42 11.71 -12.47
CA GLU A 685 -29.56 12.47 -11.55
C GLU A 685 -30.24 13.68 -10.92
N SER A 686 -31.26 14.26 -11.60
CA SER A 686 -32.05 15.39 -11.05
C SER A 686 -32.90 15.00 -9.84
N ASP A 687 -33.16 13.70 -9.63
CA ASP A 687 -33.89 13.23 -8.46
C ASP A 687 -33.10 13.47 -7.14
N TYR A 688 -31.79 13.67 -7.25
CA TYR A 688 -30.98 14.15 -6.13
C TYR A 688 -31.53 15.46 -5.55
N ASP A 689 -32.02 16.38 -6.41
CA ASP A 689 -32.50 17.70 -5.98
C ASP A 689 -33.90 17.63 -5.33
N LEU A 690 -34.68 16.57 -5.58
CA LEU A 690 -35.99 16.37 -4.94
C LEU A 690 -35.86 16.07 -3.44
N ILE A 691 -34.75 15.46 -3.01
CA ILE A 691 -34.56 15.01 -1.63
C ILE A 691 -34.38 16.20 -0.69
N GLN A 692 -35.24 16.27 0.35
CA GLN A 692 -35.27 17.30 1.37
C GLN A 692 -34.69 16.79 2.72
N GLU A 693 -34.30 17.72 3.62
CA GLU A 693 -33.60 17.39 4.86
C GLU A 693 -34.40 16.49 5.82
N ASP A 694 -35.72 16.63 5.82
CA ASP A 694 -36.64 15.89 6.70
C ASP A 694 -37.33 14.69 6.05
N ASP A 695 -36.85 14.25 4.87
CA ASP A 695 -37.45 13.19 4.10
C ASP A 695 -37.38 11.83 4.80
N THR A 696 -38.44 11.06 4.54
CA THR A 696 -38.53 9.65 4.91
C THR A 696 -38.57 8.79 3.64
N PHE A 697 -37.82 7.69 3.65
CA PHE A 697 -37.66 6.79 2.51
C PHE A 697 -38.36 5.48 2.72
N ASN A 698 -39.19 5.06 1.77
CA ASN A 698 -39.83 3.75 1.71
C ASN A 698 -39.32 3.02 0.44
N PHE A 699 -38.58 1.93 0.62
CA PHE A 699 -38.08 1.10 -0.47
C PHE A 699 -39.14 0.06 -0.80
N ILE A 700 -39.72 0.17 -1.99
CA ILE A 700 -40.83 -0.64 -2.42
C ILE A 700 -40.32 -1.91 -3.11
N ASP A 701 -40.92 -3.05 -2.76
CA ASP A 701 -40.76 -4.33 -3.46
C ASP A 701 -39.33 -4.92 -3.42
N LEU A 702 -38.60 -4.72 -2.34
CA LEU A 702 -37.27 -5.32 -2.13
C LEU A 702 -37.28 -6.85 -2.19
N LYS A 703 -38.43 -7.51 -2.01
CA LYS A 703 -38.55 -8.98 -2.17
C LYS A 703 -38.19 -9.44 -3.58
N ASN A 704 -38.39 -8.58 -4.57
CA ASN A 704 -38.08 -8.84 -5.97
C ASN A 704 -36.70 -8.29 -6.38
N PHE A 705 -35.86 -7.90 -5.41
CA PHE A 705 -34.49 -7.45 -5.67
C PHE A 705 -33.70 -8.51 -6.43
N SER A 706 -33.35 -8.22 -7.67
CA SER A 706 -32.65 -9.10 -8.60
C SER A 706 -31.80 -8.31 -9.58
N SER A 707 -30.78 -8.96 -10.14
CA SER A 707 -29.85 -8.32 -11.07
C SER A 707 -30.58 -7.69 -12.27
N GLY A 708 -30.26 -6.42 -12.57
CA GLY A 708 -30.82 -5.66 -13.67
C GLY A 708 -32.19 -5.02 -13.41
N ASN A 709 -32.82 -5.27 -12.27
CA ASN A 709 -34.08 -4.63 -11.91
C ASN A 709 -33.84 -3.33 -11.14
N GLN A 710 -34.62 -2.30 -11.44
CA GLN A 710 -34.60 -1.04 -10.67
C GLN A 710 -35.26 -1.21 -9.30
N ILE A 711 -34.81 -0.44 -8.32
CA ILE A 711 -35.46 -0.30 -7.02
C ILE A 711 -36.25 1.02 -7.01
N THR A 712 -37.54 0.92 -6.67
CA THR A 712 -38.42 2.07 -6.53
C THR A 712 -38.42 2.57 -5.10
N ILE A 713 -38.31 3.87 -4.91
CA ILE A 713 -38.31 4.53 -3.60
C ILE A 713 -39.45 5.57 -3.58
N GLU A 714 -40.28 5.48 -2.57
CA GLU A 714 -41.23 6.53 -2.24
C GLU A 714 -40.59 7.46 -1.22
N LEU A 715 -40.40 8.70 -1.60
CA LEU A 715 -40.03 9.78 -0.70
C LEU A 715 -41.27 10.37 -0.07
N VAL A 716 -41.26 10.55 1.22
CA VAL A 716 -42.34 11.21 1.97
C VAL A 716 -41.77 12.46 2.60
N HIS A 717 -42.19 13.63 2.12
CA HIS A 717 -41.78 14.93 2.61
C HIS A 717 -42.44 15.32 3.92
N SER A 718 -41.88 16.31 4.60
CA SER A 718 -42.40 16.79 5.90
C SER A 718 -43.79 17.36 5.84
N ASP A 719 -44.25 17.84 4.68
CA ASP A 719 -45.62 18.33 4.42
C ASP A 719 -46.61 17.23 4.05
N GLY A 720 -46.14 15.96 3.99
CA GLY A 720 -46.93 14.79 3.62
C GLY A 720 -47.04 14.53 2.12
N SER A 721 -46.46 15.40 1.27
CA SER A 721 -46.37 15.15 -0.18
C SER A 721 -45.41 13.99 -0.43
N LYS A 722 -45.52 13.36 -1.61
CA LYS A 722 -44.76 12.18 -1.99
C LYS A 722 -44.22 12.31 -3.38
N ASP A 723 -42.96 11.91 -3.53
CA ASP A 723 -42.29 11.70 -4.82
C ASP A 723 -41.91 10.22 -4.97
N ILE A 724 -41.93 9.74 -6.21
CA ILE A 724 -41.46 8.41 -6.57
C ILE A 724 -40.21 8.55 -7.39
N ILE A 725 -39.11 8.01 -6.88
CA ILE A 725 -37.83 7.96 -7.60
C ILE A 725 -37.44 6.52 -7.93
N LYS A 726 -36.72 6.36 -9.02
CA LYS A 726 -36.15 5.06 -9.41
C LYS A 726 -34.64 5.09 -9.25
N THR A 727 -34.12 3.95 -8.84
CA THR A 727 -32.66 3.78 -8.68
C THR A 727 -32.19 2.55 -9.42
N ASN A 728 -30.96 2.64 -9.94
CA ASN A 728 -30.23 1.56 -10.56
C ASN A 728 -29.23 0.95 -9.56
N HIS A 729 -28.72 -0.23 -9.89
CA HIS A 729 -27.67 -0.90 -9.14
C HIS A 729 -26.87 -1.84 -10.04
N THR A 730 -25.68 -2.21 -9.59
CA THR A 730 -24.77 -3.10 -10.30
C THR A 730 -24.61 -4.47 -9.62
N TYR A 731 -25.57 -4.90 -8.79
CA TYR A 731 -25.53 -6.18 -8.09
C TYR A 731 -25.68 -7.35 -9.08
N ASN A 732 -24.75 -8.30 -9.01
CA ASN A 732 -24.94 -9.65 -9.57
C ASN A 732 -25.66 -10.57 -8.56
N SER A 733 -25.98 -11.79 -8.98
CA SER A 733 -26.74 -12.74 -8.14
C SER A 733 -26.01 -13.08 -6.83
N GLN A 734 -24.68 -13.23 -6.84
CA GLN A 734 -23.90 -13.51 -5.65
C GLN A 734 -23.90 -12.32 -4.66
N GLN A 735 -23.77 -11.11 -5.17
CA GLN A 735 -23.79 -9.89 -4.34
C GLN A 735 -25.17 -9.64 -3.71
N ILE A 736 -26.25 -10.08 -4.38
CA ILE A 736 -27.59 -10.06 -3.79
C ILE A 736 -27.68 -11.02 -2.61
N GLU A 737 -27.04 -12.18 -2.69
CA GLU A 737 -26.97 -13.09 -1.53
C GLU A 737 -26.15 -12.47 -0.37
N TRP A 738 -25.07 -11.70 -0.65
CA TRP A 738 -24.39 -10.94 0.40
C TRP A 738 -25.34 -10.00 1.15
N TYR A 739 -26.18 -9.29 0.41
CA TYR A 739 -27.21 -8.41 1.01
C TYR A 739 -28.19 -9.20 1.87
N ARG A 740 -28.69 -10.34 1.36
CA ARG A 740 -29.63 -11.20 2.07
C ARG A 740 -29.04 -11.77 3.35
N GLU A 741 -27.82 -12.23 3.31
CA GLU A 741 -27.13 -12.81 4.47
C GLU A 741 -26.52 -11.76 5.42
N GLY A 742 -26.61 -10.45 5.09
CA GLY A 742 -26.11 -9.34 5.91
C GLY A 742 -24.66 -8.96 5.68
N SER A 743 -23.85 -9.84 5.08
CA SER A 743 -22.49 -9.57 4.57
C SER A 743 -21.97 -10.72 3.71
N ALA A 744 -20.91 -10.46 2.94
CA ALA A 744 -20.18 -11.49 2.20
C ALA A 744 -19.60 -12.58 3.14
N LEU A 745 -19.04 -12.17 4.27
CA LEU A 745 -18.47 -13.09 5.26
C LEU A 745 -19.51 -14.00 5.93
N ASN A 746 -20.71 -13.49 6.17
CA ASN A 746 -21.81 -14.31 6.66
C ASN A 746 -22.18 -15.43 5.67
N LEU A 747 -22.21 -15.11 4.37
CA LEU A 747 -22.48 -16.09 3.32
C LEU A 747 -21.38 -17.17 3.28
N ILE A 748 -20.12 -16.78 3.39
CA ILE A 748 -18.98 -17.72 3.45
C ILE A 748 -19.12 -18.63 4.66
N LYS A 749 -19.40 -18.10 5.83
CA LYS A 749 -19.58 -18.87 7.06
C LYS A 749 -20.71 -19.89 6.95
N LYS A 750 -21.79 -19.55 6.24
CA LYS A 750 -22.95 -20.44 6.03
C LYS A 750 -22.62 -21.62 5.09
N GLY A 751 -21.67 -21.43 4.17
CA GLY A 751 -21.20 -22.46 3.24
C GLY A 751 -19.92 -23.19 3.70
N ALA A 752 -19.40 -22.87 4.87
CA ALA A 752 -18.15 -23.40 5.43
C ALA A 752 -18.33 -24.78 6.08
#